data_71a0ac8bf2b6ee586342308ccb892ba3
#
_entry.id   71a0ac8bf2b6ee586342308ccb892ba3
#
_cell.length_a   1.000
_cell.length_b   1.000
_cell.length_c   1.000
_cell.angle_alpha   90.00
_cell.angle_beta   90.00
_cell.angle_gamma   90.00
#
_symmetry.space_group_name_H-M   'P 1'
#
loop_
_entity.id
_entity.type
_entity.pdbx_description
1 polymer ?
#
loop_
_entity_poly.entity_id
_entity_poly.type
_entity_poly.pdbx_seq_one_letter_code
_entity_poly.pdbx_strand_id
1 'polypeptide(L)'
;MDIAYRLLMYLLMANVGYMMFSLFQKGFKHYSGYISQLFFLLCLMIVMIARDISGGTAISISLAGIAILVLLPMYLQRQIDSLMAENRFNEIEPYARWKAHIAWTEMNSHLHELALLAEQSGENLARLEQEMRAMLHRGEPFDGVTRVFLGLIHFNNRNFTGLIDDIRVPDKDLSQQSFEELLYLVRAYLETTRYEEAYAAQLALEKSANANSDFSLEMRANLVISRMIFFAFLGWEEQFDNLIKSDEDGILRLPASLKDFWWGVCRFNAGNYEAGENAMVTLIKGSDNELDEDREAWLPFMRKRYLSLIDNRDFFDRKVLPHLKELQTRNSEEFKTILTAGVEKQTAIAEVPANATSLLSWLIMIVSVILIVTHNIEDVVTLVNLGANSSFLVKEGEYFRLFTYQFVHIGWVHLLMNLVALKFFGPPIERIAGWPLYLFTFFFCGIVGGLAAVHAGQPLSAGASAAVLGLLSIAIVFEAFKVKGSESLARRNNFSTLLFILVINLIIGAVEKGVDNSAHLGGLIGGAALALLMLPILKSARIKRVAGLLSILATSFVVLASLWQMADIGSKGFYPSTIREFAEISNASGTFALQLPVSWQIDPQENGPLSLEAVGPFRERVSVLIGLNNEPVEAVLKEYVAQRTREIESADDINLKSRRGPELMEQLRPGTYRIRWLIESGGGPLSVVDYMIFEQDVLSLVRFFIGTEADTAYDRLTGQAVSSFKLLTRDR
;
A
#
# COMPACT_ATOMS: atom_id res chain seq x y z
N MET A 1 14.99 17.23 9.20
CA MET A 1 14.30 15.92 9.35
C MET A 1 14.81 15.01 8.26
N ASP A 2 15.27 13.80 8.59
CA ASP A 2 15.78 12.81 7.65
C ASP A 2 14.70 12.43 6.61
N ILE A 3 15.09 12.13 5.36
CA ILE A 3 14.18 11.76 4.26
C ILE A 3 13.29 10.57 4.64
N ALA A 4 13.85 9.57 5.34
CA ALA A 4 13.10 8.41 5.81
C ALA A 4 11.95 8.79 6.76
N TYR A 5 12.19 9.72 7.67
CA TYR A 5 11.17 10.22 8.60
C TYR A 5 10.10 11.06 7.89
N ARG A 6 10.47 11.86 6.89
CA ARG A 6 9.50 12.63 6.08
C ARG A 6 8.60 11.70 5.29
N LEU A 7 9.14 10.68 4.62
CA LEU A 7 8.36 9.69 3.88
C LEU A 7 7.38 8.93 4.78
N LEU A 8 7.81 8.53 5.98
CA LEU A 8 6.92 7.89 6.94
C LEU A 8 5.81 8.83 7.40
N MET A 9 6.12 10.11 7.66
CA MET A 9 5.11 11.13 7.98
C MET A 9 4.08 11.29 6.85
N TYR A 10 4.51 11.33 5.58
CA TYR A 10 3.60 11.40 4.44
C TYR A 10 2.71 10.16 4.33
N LEU A 11 3.23 8.97 4.62
CA LEU A 11 2.43 7.74 4.67
C LEU A 11 1.35 7.82 5.76
N LEU A 12 1.70 8.29 6.95
CA LEU A 12 0.77 8.48 8.05
C LEU A 12 -0.31 9.53 7.69
N MET A 13 0.10 10.64 7.08
CA MET A 13 -0.82 11.68 6.59
C MET A 13 -1.78 11.13 5.53
N ALA A 14 -1.28 10.34 4.58
CA ALA A 14 -2.11 9.70 3.55
C ALA A 14 -3.16 8.78 4.16
N ASN A 15 -2.81 8.02 5.20
CA ASN A 15 -3.76 7.15 5.91
C ASN A 15 -4.85 7.96 6.63
N VAL A 16 -4.47 9.04 7.34
CA VAL A 16 -5.44 9.94 8.01
C VAL A 16 -6.35 10.61 6.97
N GLY A 17 -5.77 11.12 5.89
CA GLY A 17 -6.52 11.73 4.78
C GLY A 17 -7.49 10.75 4.10
N TYR A 18 -7.07 9.51 3.87
CA TYR A 18 -7.92 8.44 3.34
C TYR A 18 -9.10 8.14 4.28
N MET A 19 -8.85 8.05 5.58
CA MET A 19 -9.90 7.84 6.57
C MET A 19 -10.92 8.99 6.57
N MET A 20 -10.44 10.24 6.55
CA MET A 20 -11.33 11.42 6.43
C MET A 20 -12.18 11.34 5.18
N PHE A 21 -11.59 11.03 4.05
CA PHE A 21 -12.28 10.91 2.77
C PHE A 21 -13.32 9.77 2.79
N SER A 22 -13.01 8.62 3.35
CA SER A 22 -13.95 7.50 3.52
C SER A 22 -15.15 7.89 4.39
N LEU A 23 -14.91 8.62 5.49
CA LEU A 23 -15.98 9.13 6.36
C LEU A 23 -16.84 10.18 5.66
N PHE A 24 -16.23 11.05 4.85
CA PHE A 24 -16.94 12.04 4.05
C PHE A 24 -17.92 11.37 3.07
N GLN A 25 -17.52 10.27 2.43
CA GLN A 25 -18.39 9.49 1.54
C GLN A 25 -19.57 8.83 2.26
N LYS A 26 -19.39 8.43 3.54
CA LYS A 26 -20.44 7.83 4.37
C LYS A 26 -21.50 8.83 4.87
N GLY A 27 -21.26 10.12 4.70
CA GLY A 27 -22.19 11.19 5.07
C GLY A 27 -21.55 12.22 6.00
N PHE A 28 -21.09 13.32 5.43
CA PHE A 28 -20.37 14.38 6.15
C PHE A 28 -21.10 14.84 7.42
N LYS A 29 -22.42 15.02 7.35
CA LYS A 29 -23.20 15.53 8.47
C LYS A 29 -23.01 14.73 9.76
N HIS A 30 -23.06 13.40 9.67
CA HIS A 30 -23.01 12.51 10.84
C HIS A 30 -21.60 12.28 11.37
N TYR A 31 -20.55 12.56 10.56
CA TYR A 31 -19.13 12.33 10.90
C TYR A 31 -18.32 13.63 11.01
N SER A 32 -18.95 14.82 10.88
CA SER A 32 -18.27 16.11 10.80
C SER A 32 -17.33 16.40 11.96
N GLY A 33 -17.72 16.06 13.19
CA GLY A 33 -16.88 16.22 14.38
C GLY A 33 -15.63 15.36 14.30
N TYR A 34 -15.75 14.10 13.92
CA TYR A 34 -14.61 13.18 13.81
C TYR A 34 -13.71 13.52 12.62
N ILE A 35 -14.27 13.94 11.49
CA ILE A 35 -13.53 14.48 10.36
C ILE A 35 -12.70 15.69 10.79
N SER A 36 -13.27 16.59 11.60
CA SER A 36 -12.56 17.76 12.13
C SER A 36 -11.38 17.39 13.03
N GLN A 37 -11.52 16.35 13.87
CA GLN A 37 -10.43 15.84 14.70
C GLN A 37 -9.29 15.27 13.86
N LEU A 38 -9.60 14.47 12.84
CA LEU A 38 -8.63 13.92 11.91
C LEU A 38 -7.96 15.01 11.06
N PHE A 39 -8.73 16.03 10.66
CA PHE A 39 -8.19 17.21 9.97
C PHE A 39 -7.22 17.99 10.83
N PHE A 40 -7.53 18.18 12.12
CA PHE A 40 -6.62 18.82 13.07
C PHE A 40 -5.31 18.01 13.21
N LEU A 41 -5.40 16.68 13.33
CA LEU A 41 -4.22 15.82 13.35
C LEU A 41 -3.39 15.96 12.08
N LEU A 42 -4.03 16.01 10.92
CA LEU A 42 -3.38 16.20 9.63
C LEU A 42 -2.66 17.55 9.56
N CYS A 43 -3.32 18.63 9.98
CA CYS A 43 -2.71 19.97 10.07
C CYS A 43 -1.50 19.99 11.02
N LEU A 44 -1.60 19.32 12.17
CA LEU A 44 -0.50 19.19 13.11
C LEU A 44 0.71 18.49 12.47
N MET A 45 0.48 17.41 11.74
CA MET A 45 1.52 16.69 11.02
C MET A 45 2.20 17.58 9.96
N ILE A 46 1.43 18.36 9.20
CA ILE A 46 1.93 19.33 8.22
C ILE A 46 2.81 20.39 8.90
N VAL A 47 2.34 20.94 10.02
CA VAL A 47 3.11 21.95 10.78
C VAL A 47 4.42 21.37 11.31
N MET A 48 4.43 20.13 11.80
CA MET A 48 5.65 19.47 12.28
C MET A 48 6.69 19.29 11.16
N ILE A 49 6.27 18.96 9.95
CA ILE A 49 7.14 18.89 8.78
C ILE A 49 7.66 20.29 8.41
N ALA A 50 6.77 21.27 8.31
CA ALA A 50 7.11 22.64 7.93
C ALA A 50 8.06 23.35 8.91
N ARG A 51 7.98 23.00 10.20
CA ARG A 51 8.86 23.51 11.27
C ARG A 51 10.12 22.67 11.48
N ASP A 52 10.32 21.67 10.66
CA ASP A 52 11.47 20.74 10.71
C ASP A 52 11.72 20.14 12.12
N ILE A 53 10.63 19.79 12.80
CA ILE A 53 10.71 19.12 14.10
C ILE A 53 11.44 17.80 13.96
N SER A 54 12.21 17.38 14.96
CA SER A 54 12.99 16.14 14.89
C SER A 54 12.11 14.96 14.47
N GLY A 55 12.62 14.15 13.54
CA GLY A 55 11.84 13.06 12.93
C GLY A 55 11.24 12.10 13.96
N GLY A 56 12.03 11.74 14.98
CA GLY A 56 11.56 10.86 16.05
C GLY A 56 10.39 11.46 16.84
N THR A 57 10.46 12.74 17.21
CA THR A 57 9.39 13.45 17.93
C THR A 57 8.13 13.57 17.07
N ALA A 58 8.26 13.98 15.82
CA ALA A 58 7.13 14.14 14.89
C ALA A 58 6.38 12.82 14.66
N ILE A 59 7.11 11.72 14.45
CA ILE A 59 6.53 10.39 14.29
C ILE A 59 5.84 9.93 15.57
N SER A 60 6.48 10.10 16.74
CA SER A 60 5.89 9.68 18.02
C SER A 60 4.57 10.40 18.30
N ILE A 61 4.48 11.70 18.05
CA ILE A 61 3.25 12.49 18.21
C ILE A 61 2.18 12.00 17.20
N SER A 62 2.58 11.78 15.95
CA SER A 62 1.65 11.32 14.89
C SER A 62 1.10 9.92 15.19
N LEU A 63 1.96 8.99 15.61
CA LEU A 63 1.54 7.64 16.00
C LEU A 63 0.65 7.66 17.25
N ALA A 64 0.95 8.49 18.23
CA ALA A 64 0.08 8.68 19.41
C ALA A 64 -1.29 9.23 19.00
N GLY A 65 -1.33 10.22 18.11
CA GLY A 65 -2.58 10.76 17.57
C GLY A 65 -3.40 9.70 16.83
N ILE A 66 -2.77 8.90 15.98
CA ILE A 66 -3.42 7.79 15.27
C ILE A 66 -3.88 6.70 16.25
N ALA A 67 -3.06 6.35 17.24
CA ALA A 67 -3.45 5.37 18.26
C ALA A 67 -4.71 5.81 19.01
N ILE A 68 -4.78 7.07 19.40
CA ILE A 68 -5.92 7.61 20.15
C ILE A 68 -7.15 7.78 19.24
N LEU A 69 -7.01 8.39 18.07
CA LEU A 69 -8.16 8.73 17.23
C LEU A 69 -8.63 7.58 16.32
N VAL A 70 -7.79 6.59 16.03
CA VAL A 70 -8.13 5.50 15.11
C VAL A 70 -8.14 4.15 15.82
N LEU A 71 -7.00 3.73 16.40
CA LEU A 71 -6.90 2.38 16.94
C LEU A 71 -7.75 2.19 18.20
N LEU A 72 -7.79 3.18 19.09
CA LEU A 72 -8.57 3.08 20.33
C LEU A 72 -10.09 3.03 20.06
N PRO A 73 -10.71 3.85 19.21
CA PRO A 73 -12.11 3.68 18.83
C PRO A 73 -12.42 2.32 18.18
N MET A 74 -11.51 1.78 17.37
CA MET A 74 -11.67 0.44 16.80
C MET A 74 -11.63 -0.66 17.87
N TYR A 75 -10.70 -0.55 18.82
CA TYR A 75 -10.63 -1.46 19.96
C TYR A 75 -11.89 -1.39 20.82
N LEU A 76 -12.36 -0.18 21.14
CA LEU A 76 -13.59 0.02 21.91
C LEU A 76 -14.81 -0.57 21.19
N GLN A 77 -14.91 -0.40 19.87
CA GLN A 77 -15.98 -1.03 19.08
C GLN A 77 -15.92 -2.56 19.19
N ARG A 78 -14.75 -3.15 19.07
CA ARG A 78 -14.58 -4.61 19.20
C ARG A 78 -15.03 -5.14 20.58
N GLN A 79 -14.76 -4.37 21.65
CA GLN A 79 -15.25 -4.74 23.00
C GLN A 79 -16.79 -4.66 23.08
N ILE A 80 -17.37 -3.60 22.50
CA ILE A 80 -18.83 -3.45 22.39
C ILE A 80 -19.44 -4.64 21.66
N ASP A 81 -18.90 -4.98 20.48
CA ASP A 81 -19.42 -6.09 19.67
C ASP A 81 -19.31 -7.43 20.39
N SER A 82 -18.21 -7.67 21.14
CA SER A 82 -18.04 -8.88 21.97
C SER A 82 -19.08 -8.97 23.07
N LEU A 83 -19.30 -7.90 23.83
CA LEU A 83 -20.29 -7.84 24.92
C LEU A 83 -21.71 -8.00 24.38
N MET A 84 -22.01 -7.41 23.22
CA MET A 84 -23.29 -7.59 22.55
C MET A 84 -23.52 -9.04 22.16
N ALA A 85 -22.51 -9.71 21.62
CA ALA A 85 -22.59 -11.14 21.25
C ALA A 85 -22.80 -12.06 22.49
N GLU A 86 -22.22 -11.67 23.63
CA GLU A 86 -22.38 -12.38 24.92
C GLU A 86 -23.68 -12.02 25.66
N ASN A 87 -24.55 -11.18 25.10
CA ASN A 87 -25.79 -10.68 25.73
C ASN A 87 -25.55 -9.83 27.02
N ARG A 88 -24.39 -9.21 27.16
CA ARG A 88 -23.98 -8.39 28.30
C ARG A 88 -24.18 -6.90 28.01
N PHE A 89 -25.42 -6.54 27.69
CA PHE A 89 -25.77 -5.18 27.25
C PHE A 89 -25.53 -4.12 28.33
N ASN A 90 -25.71 -4.47 29.62
CA ASN A 90 -25.48 -3.60 30.76
C ASN A 90 -24.00 -3.21 31.00
N GLU A 91 -23.07 -3.88 30.33
CA GLU A 91 -21.64 -3.64 30.47
C GLU A 91 -21.03 -2.83 29.32
N ILE A 92 -21.85 -2.46 28.32
CA ILE A 92 -21.40 -1.75 27.12
C ILE A 92 -21.09 -0.26 27.38
N GLU A 93 -21.79 0.36 28.33
CA GLU A 93 -21.77 1.81 28.54
C GLU A 93 -20.35 2.41 28.67
N PRO A 94 -19.43 1.87 29.47
CA PRO A 94 -18.11 2.46 29.61
C PRO A 94 -17.34 2.55 28.29
N TYR A 95 -17.46 1.55 27.44
CA TYR A 95 -16.81 1.49 26.13
C TYR A 95 -17.45 2.46 25.13
N ALA A 96 -18.78 2.50 25.10
CA ALA A 96 -19.54 3.40 24.24
C ALA A 96 -19.31 4.86 24.62
N ARG A 97 -19.27 5.19 25.90
CA ARG A 97 -18.95 6.51 26.43
C ARG A 97 -17.55 6.97 26.00
N TRP A 98 -16.53 6.16 26.23
CA TRP A 98 -15.17 6.51 25.82
C TRP A 98 -15.06 6.66 24.31
N LYS A 99 -15.70 5.77 23.53
CA LYS A 99 -15.72 5.88 22.07
C LYS A 99 -16.38 7.19 21.61
N ALA A 100 -17.52 7.59 22.21
CA ALA A 100 -18.20 8.83 21.87
C ALA A 100 -17.36 10.08 22.21
N HIS A 101 -16.58 10.03 23.30
CA HIS A 101 -15.68 11.14 23.68
C HIS A 101 -14.44 11.25 22.79
N ILE A 102 -13.94 10.12 22.27
CA ILE A 102 -12.71 10.11 21.47
C ILE A 102 -13.03 10.35 19.98
N ALA A 103 -14.02 9.65 19.43
CA ALA A 103 -14.43 9.80 18.03
C ALA A 103 -15.79 10.52 17.96
N TRP A 104 -15.75 11.83 17.75
CA TRP A 104 -16.93 12.72 17.80
C TRP A 104 -17.84 12.51 16.59
N THR A 105 -18.76 11.57 16.71
CA THR A 105 -19.81 11.34 15.70
C THR A 105 -21.18 11.31 16.37
N GLU A 106 -22.20 11.78 15.66
CA GLU A 106 -23.58 11.65 16.16
C GLU A 106 -23.96 10.19 16.39
N MET A 107 -23.42 9.28 15.57
CA MET A 107 -23.66 7.83 15.70
C MET A 107 -23.06 7.24 16.99
N ASN A 108 -21.83 7.65 17.37
CA ASN A 108 -21.23 7.21 18.62
C ASN A 108 -21.95 7.77 19.84
N SER A 109 -22.47 9.00 19.75
CA SER A 109 -23.31 9.59 20.79
C SER A 109 -24.63 8.82 20.93
N HIS A 110 -25.26 8.44 19.83
CA HIS A 110 -26.48 7.63 19.83
C HIS A 110 -26.23 6.23 20.40
N LEU A 111 -25.11 5.58 20.03
CA LEU A 111 -24.68 4.30 20.60
C LEU A 111 -24.46 4.40 22.13
N HIS A 112 -23.88 5.51 22.60
CA HIS A 112 -23.70 5.74 24.03
C HIS A 112 -25.06 5.91 24.76
N GLU A 113 -26.02 6.62 24.15
CA GLU A 113 -27.37 6.74 24.71
C GLU A 113 -28.05 5.35 24.81
N LEU A 114 -27.95 4.50 23.79
CA LEU A 114 -28.48 3.12 23.82
C LEU A 114 -27.81 2.28 24.90
N ALA A 115 -26.48 2.39 25.04
CA ALA A 115 -25.73 1.69 26.06
C ALA A 115 -26.07 2.15 27.49
N LEU A 116 -26.31 3.44 27.67
CA LEU A 116 -26.75 4.01 28.96
C LEU A 116 -28.15 3.50 29.35
N LEU A 117 -29.06 3.39 28.39
CA LEU A 117 -30.38 2.78 28.62
C LEU A 117 -30.25 1.33 29.03
N ALA A 118 -29.35 0.58 28.38
CA ALA A 118 -29.08 -0.82 28.71
C ALA A 118 -28.55 -0.97 30.14
N GLU A 119 -27.60 -0.12 30.55
CA GLU A 119 -27.09 -0.11 31.93
C GLU A 119 -28.17 0.23 32.96
N GLN A 120 -28.97 1.29 32.70
CA GLN A 120 -30.05 1.72 33.61
C GLN A 120 -31.19 0.71 33.71
N SER A 121 -31.44 -0.05 32.67
CA SER A 121 -32.47 -1.10 32.67
C SER A 121 -32.01 -2.39 33.40
N GLY A 122 -30.69 -2.58 33.55
CA GLY A 122 -30.11 -3.77 34.17
C GLY A 122 -30.58 -5.05 33.50
N GLU A 123 -31.13 -5.96 34.28
CA GLU A 123 -31.69 -7.24 33.79
C GLU A 123 -33.13 -7.13 33.29
N ASN A 124 -33.77 -5.93 33.37
CA ASN A 124 -35.16 -5.75 32.94
C ASN A 124 -35.24 -5.48 31.44
N LEU A 125 -35.16 -6.52 30.65
CA LEU A 125 -35.20 -6.45 29.19
C LEU A 125 -36.47 -5.84 28.61
N ALA A 126 -37.64 -6.07 29.27
CA ALA A 126 -38.90 -5.48 28.79
C ALA A 126 -38.92 -3.96 28.90
N ARG A 127 -38.31 -3.40 29.95
CA ARG A 127 -38.12 -1.97 30.12
C ARG A 127 -37.17 -1.46 29.04
N LEU A 128 -36.03 -2.14 28.83
CA LEU A 128 -35.07 -1.78 27.80
C LEU A 128 -35.68 -1.73 26.40
N GLU A 129 -36.44 -2.76 26.01
CA GLU A 129 -37.16 -2.83 24.76
C GLU A 129 -38.12 -1.66 24.60
N GLN A 130 -38.89 -1.34 25.65
CA GLN A 130 -39.86 -0.23 25.62
C GLN A 130 -39.18 1.13 25.44
N GLU A 131 -38.08 1.40 26.17
CA GLU A 131 -37.32 2.63 26.08
C GLU A 131 -36.61 2.77 24.71
N MET A 132 -36.06 1.68 24.18
CA MET A 132 -35.46 1.68 22.83
C MET A 132 -36.49 1.91 21.73
N ARG A 133 -37.70 1.31 21.84
CA ARG A 133 -38.79 1.59 20.90
C ARG A 133 -39.21 3.05 20.92
N ALA A 134 -39.15 3.71 22.08
CA ALA A 134 -39.42 5.14 22.18
C ALA A 134 -38.37 6.02 21.46
N MET A 135 -37.16 5.48 21.23
CA MET A 135 -36.11 6.17 20.48
C MET A 135 -36.23 6.00 18.96
N LEU A 136 -37.02 5.05 18.47
CA LEU A 136 -37.38 4.97 17.05
C LEU A 136 -38.20 6.24 16.70
N HIS A 137 -37.93 6.92 15.62
CA HIS A 137 -38.48 8.18 15.13
C HIS A 137 -37.48 9.32 15.08
N ARG A 138 -36.20 9.06 15.31
CA ARG A 138 -35.11 10.02 15.07
C ARG A 138 -34.76 10.15 13.58
N GLY A 139 -35.20 9.19 12.76
CA GLY A 139 -34.89 9.07 11.35
C GLY A 139 -33.59 8.26 11.09
N GLU A 140 -33.41 7.89 9.83
CA GLU A 140 -32.19 7.18 9.43
C GLU A 140 -30.95 8.11 9.49
N PRO A 141 -29.77 7.60 9.88
CA PRO A 141 -29.44 6.18 10.15
C PRO A 141 -29.65 5.70 11.60
N PHE A 142 -30.13 6.56 12.52
CA PHE A 142 -30.26 6.25 13.95
C PHE A 142 -31.26 5.15 14.23
N ASP A 143 -32.42 5.21 13.58
CA ASP A 143 -33.47 4.20 13.71
C ASP A 143 -32.97 2.82 13.27
N GLY A 144 -32.14 2.74 12.22
CA GLY A 144 -31.52 1.50 11.77
C GLY A 144 -30.64 0.87 12.85
N VAL A 145 -29.78 1.66 13.51
CA VAL A 145 -28.95 1.16 14.61
C VAL A 145 -29.77 0.69 15.78
N THR A 146 -30.80 1.44 16.15
CA THR A 146 -31.71 1.08 17.24
C THR A 146 -32.46 -0.23 16.93
N ARG A 147 -32.95 -0.42 15.68
CA ARG A 147 -33.60 -1.68 15.26
C ARG A 147 -32.64 -2.86 15.31
N VAL A 148 -31.39 -2.70 14.83
CA VAL A 148 -30.39 -3.77 14.92
C VAL A 148 -30.11 -4.16 16.38
N PHE A 149 -30.05 -3.20 17.28
CA PHE A 149 -29.85 -3.44 18.71
C PHE A 149 -31.03 -4.20 19.33
N LEU A 150 -32.27 -3.78 19.04
CA LEU A 150 -33.51 -4.49 19.41
C LEU A 150 -33.51 -5.90 18.82
N GLY A 151 -33.15 -6.05 17.56
CA GLY A 151 -33.05 -7.34 16.88
C GLY A 151 -32.11 -8.30 17.57
N LEU A 152 -30.96 -7.82 18.02
CA LEU A 152 -29.99 -8.63 18.76
C LEU A 152 -30.55 -9.08 20.15
N ILE A 153 -31.20 -8.17 20.87
CA ILE A 153 -31.87 -8.48 22.14
C ILE A 153 -32.90 -9.58 21.93
N HIS A 154 -33.80 -9.44 20.97
CA HIS A 154 -34.81 -10.44 20.65
C HIS A 154 -34.20 -11.76 20.19
N PHE A 155 -33.17 -11.71 19.34
CA PHE A 155 -32.47 -12.89 18.84
C PHE A 155 -31.88 -13.74 19.99
N ASN A 156 -31.17 -13.07 20.92
CA ASN A 156 -30.55 -13.72 22.06
C ASN A 156 -31.61 -14.30 23.01
N ASN A 157 -32.75 -13.63 23.16
CA ASN A 157 -33.88 -14.09 23.96
C ASN A 157 -34.82 -15.06 23.22
N ARG A 158 -34.52 -15.35 21.93
CA ARG A 158 -35.36 -16.21 21.07
C ARG A 158 -36.80 -15.70 20.88
N ASN A 159 -37.01 -14.42 21.00
CA ASN A 159 -38.30 -13.76 20.74
C ASN A 159 -38.39 -13.38 19.26
N PHE A 160 -38.51 -14.37 18.39
CA PHE A 160 -38.49 -14.14 16.94
C PHE A 160 -39.71 -13.38 16.42
N THR A 161 -40.84 -13.47 17.10
CA THR A 161 -42.02 -12.67 16.75
C THR A 161 -41.76 -11.18 17.04
N GLY A 162 -41.30 -10.84 18.25
CA GLY A 162 -40.93 -9.47 18.59
C GLY A 162 -39.83 -8.93 17.70
N LEU A 163 -38.88 -9.78 17.28
CA LEU A 163 -37.84 -9.41 16.31
C LEU A 163 -38.46 -8.98 14.98
N ILE A 164 -39.44 -9.71 14.45
CA ILE A 164 -40.12 -9.36 13.21
C ILE A 164 -40.84 -8.02 13.37
N ASP A 165 -41.58 -7.85 14.47
CA ASP A 165 -42.40 -6.67 14.74
C ASP A 165 -41.55 -5.39 14.85
N ASP A 166 -40.34 -5.45 15.42
CA ASP A 166 -39.48 -4.30 15.64
C ASP A 166 -38.54 -4.00 14.44
N ILE A 167 -38.11 -5.03 13.70
CA ILE A 167 -37.19 -4.84 12.58
C ILE A 167 -37.93 -4.61 11.26
N ARG A 168 -39.03 -5.32 11.02
CA ARG A 168 -39.79 -5.16 9.78
C ARG A 168 -40.50 -3.81 9.75
N VAL A 169 -40.03 -2.89 8.90
CA VAL A 169 -40.70 -1.60 8.69
C VAL A 169 -41.85 -1.81 7.69
N PRO A 170 -43.13 -1.66 8.10
CA PRO A 170 -44.29 -2.04 7.28
C PRO A 170 -44.33 -1.34 5.92
N ASP A 171 -43.95 -0.06 5.87
CA ASP A 171 -44.05 0.79 4.69
C ASP A 171 -42.79 0.73 3.78
N LYS A 172 -41.76 -0.02 4.17
CA LYS A 172 -40.56 -0.21 3.35
C LYS A 172 -40.60 -1.54 2.64
N ASP A 173 -40.23 -1.57 1.36
CA ASP A 173 -39.90 -2.79 0.65
C ASP A 173 -38.67 -3.48 1.30
N LEU A 174 -38.63 -4.81 1.24
CA LEU A 174 -37.48 -5.57 1.80
C LEU A 174 -36.14 -5.13 1.20
N SER A 175 -36.13 -4.69 -0.06
CA SER A 175 -34.94 -4.18 -0.74
C SER A 175 -34.39 -2.88 -0.15
N GLN A 176 -35.16 -2.18 0.66
CA GLN A 176 -34.78 -0.92 1.34
C GLN A 176 -34.30 -1.12 2.78
N GLN A 177 -34.33 -2.36 3.28
CA GLN A 177 -33.80 -2.71 4.60
C GLN A 177 -32.29 -2.94 4.52
N SER A 178 -31.58 -2.69 5.64
CA SER A 178 -30.13 -2.91 5.72
C SER A 178 -29.78 -4.40 5.63
N PHE A 179 -28.53 -4.68 5.29
CA PHE A 179 -28.02 -6.06 5.25
C PHE A 179 -28.19 -6.76 6.59
N GLU A 180 -27.92 -6.07 7.69
CA GLU A 180 -28.04 -6.57 9.06
C GLU A 180 -29.48 -6.85 9.44
N GLU A 181 -30.40 -5.94 9.13
CA GLU A 181 -31.84 -6.12 9.35
C GLU A 181 -32.36 -7.36 8.59
N LEU A 182 -31.94 -7.53 7.34
CA LEU A 182 -32.33 -8.68 6.52
C LEU A 182 -31.79 -10.01 7.09
N LEU A 183 -30.55 -10.04 7.61
CA LEU A 183 -30.02 -11.24 8.29
C LEU A 183 -30.91 -11.70 9.46
N TYR A 184 -31.32 -10.76 10.30
CA TYR A 184 -32.21 -11.04 11.42
C TYR A 184 -33.60 -11.49 10.96
N LEU A 185 -34.18 -10.84 9.94
CA LEU A 185 -35.50 -11.19 9.39
C LEU A 185 -35.50 -12.57 8.77
N VAL A 186 -34.49 -12.94 7.98
CA VAL A 186 -34.38 -14.31 7.42
C VAL A 186 -34.46 -15.31 8.54
N ARG A 187 -33.63 -15.14 9.59
CA ARG A 187 -33.62 -16.08 10.72
C ARG A 187 -34.93 -16.12 11.45
N ALA A 188 -35.56 -14.98 11.75
CA ALA A 188 -36.80 -14.91 12.49
C ALA A 188 -37.98 -15.56 11.73
N TYR A 189 -38.07 -15.31 10.41
CA TYR A 189 -39.08 -15.92 9.56
C TYR A 189 -38.90 -17.46 9.50
N LEU A 190 -37.68 -17.98 9.43
CA LEU A 190 -37.40 -19.40 9.47
C LEU A 190 -37.84 -20.04 10.82
N GLU A 191 -37.52 -19.40 11.95
CA GLU A 191 -37.84 -19.90 13.27
C GLU A 191 -39.35 -19.80 13.59
N THR A 192 -40.10 -18.90 12.94
CA THR A 192 -41.54 -18.76 13.05
C THR A 192 -42.32 -19.49 11.96
N THR A 193 -41.67 -20.34 11.19
CA THR A 193 -42.27 -21.15 10.10
C THR A 193 -42.90 -20.33 8.97
N ARG A 194 -42.49 -19.07 8.83
CA ARG A 194 -42.95 -18.14 7.76
C ARG A 194 -42.01 -18.25 6.55
N TYR A 195 -42.06 -19.38 5.86
CA TYR A 195 -41.07 -19.75 4.84
C TYR A 195 -41.14 -18.91 3.59
N GLU A 196 -42.30 -18.41 3.17
CA GLU A 196 -42.45 -17.50 2.02
C GLU A 196 -41.75 -16.17 2.30
N GLU A 197 -41.97 -15.61 3.47
CA GLU A 197 -41.33 -14.37 3.87
C GLU A 197 -39.83 -14.57 4.12
N ALA A 198 -39.42 -15.73 4.64
CA ALA A 198 -37.99 -16.09 4.76
C ALA A 198 -37.32 -16.14 3.39
N TYR A 199 -37.98 -16.71 2.37
CA TYR A 199 -37.50 -16.75 1.00
C TYR A 199 -37.36 -15.34 0.42
N ALA A 200 -38.38 -14.50 0.56
CA ALA A 200 -38.35 -13.12 0.07
C ALA A 200 -37.24 -12.29 0.75
N ALA A 201 -37.05 -12.47 2.06
CA ALA A 201 -36.01 -11.79 2.81
C ALA A 201 -34.59 -12.28 2.40
N GLN A 202 -34.38 -13.59 2.21
CA GLN A 202 -33.11 -14.13 1.71
C GLN A 202 -32.81 -13.61 0.30
N LEU A 203 -33.81 -13.53 -0.57
CA LEU A 203 -33.66 -12.98 -1.90
C LEU A 203 -33.25 -11.50 -1.87
N ALA A 204 -33.86 -10.71 -0.99
CA ALA A 204 -33.48 -9.30 -0.79
C ALA A 204 -32.06 -9.18 -0.22
N LEU A 205 -31.68 -10.05 0.70
CA LEU A 205 -30.34 -10.14 1.27
C LEU A 205 -29.27 -10.43 0.18
N GLU A 206 -29.55 -11.37 -0.71
CA GLU A 206 -28.69 -11.70 -1.84
C GLU A 206 -28.55 -10.51 -2.81
N LYS A 207 -29.64 -9.83 -3.13
CA LYS A 207 -29.64 -8.63 -3.98
C LYS A 207 -28.86 -7.49 -3.33
N SER A 208 -29.04 -7.26 -2.02
CA SER A 208 -28.29 -6.27 -1.24
C SER A 208 -26.80 -6.57 -1.24
N ALA A 209 -26.40 -7.84 -1.02
CA ALA A 209 -25.01 -8.27 -1.07
C ALA A 209 -24.37 -8.07 -2.45
N ASN A 210 -25.13 -8.35 -3.54
CA ASN A 210 -24.65 -8.19 -4.90
C ASN A 210 -24.55 -6.71 -5.33
N ALA A 211 -25.34 -5.83 -4.75
CA ALA A 211 -25.33 -4.40 -5.03
C ALA A 211 -24.25 -3.64 -4.24
N ASN A 212 -23.81 -4.18 -3.10
CA ASN A 212 -22.88 -3.52 -2.20
C ASN A 212 -21.42 -3.70 -2.67
N SER A 213 -20.76 -2.61 -3.06
CA SER A 213 -19.35 -2.59 -3.46
C SER A 213 -18.37 -2.81 -2.29
N ASP A 214 -18.78 -2.47 -1.06
CA ASP A 214 -17.95 -2.52 0.16
C ASP A 214 -18.21 -3.78 1.02
N PHE A 215 -18.54 -4.89 0.37
CA PHE A 215 -18.91 -6.13 1.04
C PHE A 215 -17.73 -6.74 1.79
N SER A 216 -17.66 -6.52 3.11
CA SER A 216 -16.57 -6.99 3.98
C SER A 216 -16.48 -8.52 4.05
N LEU A 217 -15.34 -9.04 4.50
CA LEU A 217 -15.17 -10.49 4.73
C LEU A 217 -16.18 -11.01 5.77
N GLU A 218 -16.46 -10.20 6.78
CA GLU A 218 -17.46 -10.52 7.83
C GLU A 218 -18.87 -10.58 7.25
N MET A 219 -19.29 -9.61 6.44
CA MET A 219 -20.59 -9.65 5.76
C MET A 219 -20.71 -10.87 4.84
N ARG A 220 -19.61 -11.28 4.18
CA ARG A 220 -19.58 -12.52 3.38
C ARG A 220 -19.79 -13.75 4.23
N ALA A 221 -19.09 -13.86 5.36
CA ALA A 221 -19.25 -14.96 6.28
C ALA A 221 -20.70 -15.04 6.77
N ASN A 222 -21.29 -13.92 7.18
CA ASN A 222 -22.68 -13.86 7.62
C ASN A 222 -23.69 -14.24 6.52
N LEU A 223 -23.43 -13.85 5.27
CA LEU A 223 -24.27 -14.28 4.14
C LEU A 223 -24.19 -15.79 3.91
N VAL A 224 -22.97 -16.36 3.95
CA VAL A 224 -22.78 -17.80 3.75
C VAL A 224 -23.42 -18.60 4.90
N ILE A 225 -23.31 -18.11 6.15
CA ILE A 225 -23.99 -18.69 7.31
C ILE A 225 -25.51 -18.59 7.13
N SER A 226 -26.03 -17.46 6.70
CA SER A 226 -27.46 -17.28 6.40
C SER A 226 -27.94 -18.28 5.35
N ARG A 227 -27.21 -18.46 4.25
CA ARG A 227 -27.51 -19.46 3.21
C ARG A 227 -27.52 -20.88 3.77
N MET A 228 -26.50 -21.24 4.56
CA MET A 228 -26.40 -22.57 5.17
C MET A 228 -27.62 -22.87 6.03
N ILE A 229 -28.00 -21.95 6.92
CA ILE A 229 -29.15 -22.08 7.80
C ILE A 229 -30.44 -22.12 7.00
N PHE A 230 -30.57 -21.25 5.98
CA PHE A 230 -31.73 -21.17 5.09
C PHE A 230 -31.96 -22.52 4.36
N PHE A 231 -30.93 -23.11 3.78
CA PHE A 231 -31.01 -24.39 3.10
C PHE A 231 -31.34 -25.53 4.11
N ALA A 232 -30.77 -25.48 5.33
CA ALA A 232 -31.04 -26.47 6.37
C ALA A 232 -32.51 -26.42 6.79
N PHE A 233 -33.11 -25.26 6.98
CA PHE A 233 -34.51 -25.12 7.34
C PHE A 233 -35.47 -25.57 6.23
N LEU A 234 -35.11 -25.29 4.97
CA LEU A 234 -35.95 -25.66 3.83
C LEU A 234 -35.74 -27.09 3.33
N GLY A 235 -34.74 -27.81 3.84
CA GLY A 235 -34.42 -29.17 3.41
C GLY A 235 -33.84 -29.23 1.98
N TRP A 236 -33.12 -28.21 1.53
CA TRP A 236 -32.53 -28.13 0.20
C TRP A 236 -31.14 -28.78 0.19
N GLU A 237 -31.10 -30.11 0.18
CA GLU A 237 -29.88 -30.93 0.32
C GLU A 237 -28.83 -30.61 -0.76
N GLU A 238 -29.22 -30.52 -2.03
CA GLU A 238 -28.29 -30.24 -3.14
C GLU A 238 -27.60 -28.87 -2.98
N GLN A 239 -28.37 -27.84 -2.63
CA GLN A 239 -27.84 -26.49 -2.44
C GLN A 239 -26.96 -26.39 -1.21
N PHE A 240 -27.32 -27.08 -0.13
CA PHE A 240 -26.51 -27.18 1.08
C PHE A 240 -25.16 -27.85 0.79
N ASP A 241 -25.16 -29.00 0.11
CA ASP A 241 -23.96 -29.74 -0.27
C ASP A 241 -23.02 -28.89 -1.16
N ASN A 242 -23.60 -28.23 -2.15
CA ASN A 242 -22.83 -27.37 -3.05
C ASN A 242 -22.23 -26.19 -2.29
N LEU A 243 -22.94 -25.61 -1.31
CA LEU A 243 -22.43 -24.53 -0.48
C LEU A 243 -21.22 -24.98 0.37
N ILE A 244 -21.33 -26.13 1.03
CA ILE A 244 -20.24 -26.65 1.87
C ILE A 244 -19.02 -27.07 1.01
N LYS A 245 -19.22 -27.68 -0.15
CA LYS A 245 -18.14 -28.03 -1.07
C LYS A 245 -17.45 -26.81 -1.68
N SER A 246 -18.17 -25.71 -1.88
CA SER A 246 -17.60 -24.46 -2.40
C SER A 246 -16.83 -23.66 -1.33
N ASP A 247 -16.92 -24.03 -0.06
CA ASP A 247 -16.19 -23.38 1.05
C ASP A 247 -14.77 -23.98 1.25
N GLU A 248 -14.11 -24.42 0.17
CA GLU A 248 -12.72 -24.92 0.22
C GLU A 248 -11.74 -23.89 0.80
N ASP A 249 -12.02 -22.59 0.64
CA ASP A 249 -11.24 -21.49 1.21
C ASP A 249 -11.50 -21.23 2.71
N GLY A 250 -12.41 -21.97 3.36
CA GLY A 250 -12.70 -21.88 4.78
C GLY A 250 -13.32 -20.55 5.23
N ILE A 251 -14.10 -19.89 4.34
CA ILE A 251 -14.78 -18.60 4.65
C ILE A 251 -15.74 -18.74 5.81
N LEU A 252 -16.39 -19.90 5.94
CA LEU A 252 -17.34 -20.17 7.01
C LEU A 252 -16.73 -20.16 8.41
N ARG A 253 -15.44 -20.45 8.56
CA ARG A 253 -14.73 -20.53 9.86
C ARG A 253 -15.55 -21.17 11.00
N LEU A 254 -16.55 -22.00 10.63
CA LEU A 254 -17.42 -22.69 11.57
C LEU A 254 -16.81 -24.04 11.92
N PRO A 255 -16.97 -24.51 13.18
CA PRO A 255 -16.60 -25.86 13.57
C PRO A 255 -17.24 -26.90 12.64
N ALA A 256 -16.52 -27.97 12.33
CA ALA A 256 -17.04 -29.05 11.50
C ALA A 256 -18.29 -29.65 12.10
N SER A 257 -18.30 -29.85 13.44
CA SER A 257 -19.45 -30.34 14.21
C SER A 257 -20.72 -29.50 14.00
N LEU A 258 -20.59 -28.17 13.88
CA LEU A 258 -21.76 -27.33 13.64
C LEU A 258 -22.25 -27.42 12.20
N LYS A 259 -21.36 -27.52 11.21
CA LYS A 259 -21.71 -27.74 9.80
C LYS A 259 -22.44 -29.09 9.63
N ASP A 260 -21.90 -30.13 10.22
CA ASP A 260 -22.48 -31.48 10.18
C ASP A 260 -23.84 -31.55 10.90
N PHE A 261 -24.01 -30.82 12.01
CA PHE A 261 -25.31 -30.71 12.70
C PHE A 261 -26.35 -30.06 11.78
N TRP A 262 -26.02 -28.93 11.15
CA TRP A 262 -26.94 -28.27 10.20
C TRP A 262 -27.22 -29.12 8.97
N TRP A 263 -26.26 -29.95 8.54
CA TRP A 263 -26.49 -30.95 7.53
C TRP A 263 -27.53 -32.02 7.99
N GLY A 264 -27.43 -32.49 9.23
CA GLY A 264 -28.41 -33.37 9.82
C GLY A 264 -29.83 -32.75 9.88
N VAL A 265 -29.92 -31.46 10.25
CA VAL A 265 -31.18 -30.70 10.21
C VAL A 265 -31.73 -30.60 8.77
N CYS A 266 -30.89 -30.34 7.79
CA CYS A 266 -31.27 -30.25 6.38
C CYS A 266 -31.91 -31.56 5.90
N ARG A 267 -31.28 -32.70 6.19
CA ARG A 267 -31.80 -34.03 5.85
C ARG A 267 -33.12 -34.33 6.50
N PHE A 268 -33.25 -34.02 7.79
CA PHE A 268 -34.49 -34.17 8.53
C PHE A 268 -35.62 -33.38 7.85
N ASN A 269 -35.39 -32.12 7.53
CA ASN A 269 -36.35 -31.24 6.89
C ASN A 269 -36.63 -31.58 5.41
N ALA A 270 -35.74 -32.32 4.75
CA ALA A 270 -35.99 -32.90 3.42
C ALA A 270 -36.93 -34.15 3.44
N GLY A 271 -37.23 -34.67 4.66
CA GLY A 271 -37.99 -35.89 4.86
C GLY A 271 -37.13 -37.16 5.06
N ASN A 272 -35.80 -37.02 5.04
CA ASN A 272 -34.84 -38.10 5.30
C ASN A 272 -34.62 -38.26 6.84
N TYR A 273 -35.70 -38.57 7.58
CA TYR A 273 -35.72 -38.50 9.05
C TYR A 273 -34.65 -39.35 9.70
N GLU A 274 -34.51 -40.63 9.30
CA GLU A 274 -33.55 -41.56 9.90
C GLU A 274 -32.10 -41.07 9.72
N ALA A 275 -31.75 -40.63 8.52
CA ALA A 275 -30.41 -40.15 8.23
C ALA A 275 -30.11 -38.80 8.94
N GLY A 276 -31.09 -37.90 8.99
CA GLY A 276 -30.98 -36.61 9.67
C GLY A 276 -30.87 -36.80 11.19
N GLU A 277 -31.71 -37.69 11.80
CA GLU A 277 -31.68 -38.00 13.21
C GLU A 277 -30.35 -38.66 13.62
N ASN A 278 -29.89 -39.66 12.87
CA ASN A 278 -28.61 -40.33 13.12
C ASN A 278 -27.44 -39.36 13.11
N ALA A 279 -27.37 -38.44 12.13
CA ALA A 279 -26.32 -37.43 12.05
C ALA A 279 -26.33 -36.51 13.30
N MET A 280 -27.51 -35.99 13.69
CA MET A 280 -27.64 -35.10 14.86
C MET A 280 -27.33 -35.83 16.17
N VAL A 281 -27.86 -37.06 16.36
CA VAL A 281 -27.65 -37.84 17.57
C VAL A 281 -26.21 -38.24 17.78
N THR A 282 -25.50 -38.62 16.70
CA THR A 282 -24.08 -38.95 16.75
C THR A 282 -23.26 -37.76 17.25
N LEU A 283 -23.54 -36.56 16.75
CA LEU A 283 -22.86 -35.32 17.18
C LEU A 283 -23.21 -34.94 18.63
N ILE A 284 -24.47 -35.12 19.03
CA ILE A 284 -24.91 -34.80 20.39
C ILE A 284 -24.34 -35.78 21.43
N LYS A 285 -24.23 -37.07 21.10
CA LYS A 285 -23.67 -38.10 21.99
C LYS A 285 -22.14 -38.02 22.09
N GLY A 286 -21.48 -37.67 21.01
CA GLY A 286 -20.01 -37.62 20.92
C GLY A 286 -19.34 -38.98 20.83
N SER A 287 -18.12 -39.04 20.36
CA SER A 287 -17.21 -40.17 20.57
C SER A 287 -16.38 -39.90 21.82
N ASP A 288 -16.19 -40.90 22.68
CA ASP A 288 -15.47 -40.78 23.97
C ASP A 288 -13.99 -40.35 23.87
N ASN A 289 -13.46 -40.07 22.66
CA ASN A 289 -12.04 -39.87 22.41
C ASN A 289 -11.62 -38.50 21.90
N GLU A 290 -12.51 -37.54 21.68
CA GLU A 290 -12.14 -36.19 21.26
C GLU A 290 -12.78 -35.11 22.13
N LEU A 291 -11.94 -34.39 22.88
CA LEU A 291 -12.26 -33.11 23.51
C LEU A 291 -12.37 -32.06 22.40
N ASP A 292 -13.52 -31.97 21.76
CA ASP A 292 -13.84 -30.87 20.84
C ASP A 292 -14.47 -29.73 21.68
N GLU A 293 -13.62 -28.79 22.15
CA GLU A 293 -14.05 -27.62 22.94
C GLU A 293 -15.09 -26.78 22.17
N ASP A 294 -14.98 -26.70 20.86
CA ASP A 294 -15.94 -26.01 20.00
C ASP A 294 -17.29 -26.67 20.02
N ARG A 295 -17.35 -28.00 20.04
CA ARG A 295 -18.59 -28.79 20.13
C ARG A 295 -19.32 -28.55 21.46
N GLU A 296 -18.61 -28.54 22.59
CA GLU A 296 -19.21 -28.31 23.90
C GLU A 296 -19.94 -26.96 23.98
N ALA A 297 -19.37 -25.93 23.40
CA ALA A 297 -20.00 -24.61 23.35
C ALA A 297 -21.37 -24.62 22.62
N TRP A 298 -21.52 -25.45 21.59
CA TRP A 298 -22.75 -25.53 20.79
C TRP A 298 -23.73 -26.62 21.21
N LEU A 299 -23.33 -27.52 22.09
CA LEU A 299 -24.11 -28.69 22.49
C LEU A 299 -25.51 -28.36 23.08
N PRO A 300 -25.69 -27.31 23.93
CA PRO A 300 -27.02 -26.95 24.43
C PRO A 300 -27.98 -26.53 23.30
N PHE A 301 -27.44 -25.78 22.32
CA PHE A 301 -28.20 -25.37 21.13
C PHE A 301 -28.59 -26.58 20.29
N MET A 302 -27.65 -27.48 19.99
CA MET A 302 -27.87 -28.68 19.18
C MET A 302 -28.94 -29.57 19.80
N ARG A 303 -28.86 -29.84 21.14
CA ARG A 303 -29.86 -30.63 21.87
C ARG A 303 -31.24 -30.00 21.81
N LYS A 304 -31.37 -28.72 22.06
CA LYS A 304 -32.66 -28.03 22.04
C LYS A 304 -33.29 -28.06 20.65
N ARG A 305 -32.50 -27.85 19.60
CA ARG A 305 -32.97 -27.90 18.20
C ARG A 305 -33.42 -29.31 17.83
N TYR A 306 -32.62 -30.32 18.15
CA TYR A 306 -32.95 -31.71 17.90
C TYR A 306 -34.28 -32.11 18.57
N LEU A 307 -34.47 -31.83 19.86
CA LEU A 307 -35.71 -32.12 20.56
C LEU A 307 -36.92 -31.42 19.93
N SER A 308 -36.78 -30.15 19.55
CA SER A 308 -37.82 -29.40 18.86
C SER A 308 -38.27 -30.05 17.53
N LEU A 309 -37.33 -30.65 16.80
CA LEU A 309 -37.63 -31.32 15.53
C LEU A 309 -38.36 -32.65 15.77
N ILE A 310 -37.91 -33.44 16.76
CA ILE A 310 -38.51 -34.74 17.06
C ILE A 310 -39.90 -34.57 17.64
N ASP A 311 -40.10 -33.69 18.64
CA ASP A 311 -41.37 -33.44 19.29
C ASP A 311 -42.45 -32.94 18.33
N ASN A 312 -42.07 -32.25 17.26
CA ASN A 312 -42.99 -31.68 16.26
C ASN A 312 -43.02 -32.49 14.94
N ARG A 313 -42.43 -33.68 14.88
CA ARG A 313 -42.28 -34.48 13.66
C ARG A 313 -43.57 -34.68 12.88
N ASP A 314 -44.64 -35.10 13.58
CA ASP A 314 -45.95 -35.37 12.94
C ASP A 314 -46.60 -34.13 12.37
N PHE A 315 -46.47 -33.00 13.05
CA PHE A 315 -46.92 -31.69 12.52
C PHE A 315 -46.08 -31.29 11.33
N PHE A 316 -44.76 -31.44 11.42
CA PHE A 316 -43.84 -31.10 10.35
C PHE A 316 -44.14 -31.92 9.08
N ASP A 317 -44.28 -33.23 9.21
CA ASP A 317 -44.55 -34.13 8.09
C ASP A 317 -45.88 -33.83 7.37
N ARG A 318 -46.94 -33.54 8.14
CA ARG A 318 -48.26 -33.28 7.58
C ARG A 318 -48.48 -31.88 7.06
N LYS A 319 -47.86 -30.87 7.64
CA LYS A 319 -48.14 -29.46 7.35
C LYS A 319 -46.98 -28.71 6.73
N VAL A 320 -45.76 -28.97 7.15
CA VAL A 320 -44.59 -28.18 6.77
C VAL A 320 -43.91 -28.79 5.55
N LEU A 321 -43.60 -30.07 5.54
CA LEU A 321 -42.85 -30.70 4.46
C LEU A 321 -43.51 -30.61 3.07
N PRO A 322 -44.86 -30.74 2.90
CA PRO A 322 -45.48 -30.54 1.61
C PRO A 322 -45.32 -29.10 1.10
N HIS A 323 -45.44 -28.13 2.00
CA HIS A 323 -45.25 -26.70 1.67
C HIS A 323 -43.81 -26.37 1.26
N LEU A 324 -42.81 -26.92 1.97
CA LEU A 324 -41.39 -26.78 1.61
C LEU A 324 -41.08 -27.37 0.24
N LYS A 325 -41.64 -28.51 -0.11
CA LYS A 325 -41.47 -29.13 -1.43
C LYS A 325 -42.13 -28.30 -2.55
N GLU A 326 -43.30 -27.74 -2.29
CA GLU A 326 -43.96 -26.80 -3.21
C GLU A 326 -43.14 -25.54 -3.42
N LEU A 327 -42.62 -24.92 -2.35
CA LEU A 327 -41.78 -23.74 -2.37
C LEU A 327 -40.50 -24.00 -3.18
N GLN A 328 -39.86 -25.15 -2.95
CA GLN A 328 -38.65 -25.57 -3.69
C GLN A 328 -38.93 -25.71 -5.19
N THR A 329 -40.01 -26.36 -5.56
CA THR A 329 -40.38 -26.60 -6.96
C THR A 329 -40.68 -25.31 -7.70
N ARG A 330 -41.39 -24.37 -7.05
CA ARG A 330 -41.81 -23.11 -7.64
C ARG A 330 -40.65 -22.13 -7.84
N ASN A 331 -39.68 -22.09 -6.94
CA ASN A 331 -38.70 -21.01 -6.86
C ASN A 331 -37.26 -21.46 -7.15
N SER A 332 -37.02 -22.73 -7.43
CA SER A 332 -35.66 -23.31 -7.55
C SER A 332 -34.80 -22.63 -8.65
N GLU A 333 -35.38 -22.24 -9.76
CA GLU A 333 -34.64 -21.65 -10.89
C GLU A 333 -34.23 -20.18 -10.65
N GLU A 334 -35.13 -19.37 -10.06
CA GLU A 334 -34.78 -17.98 -9.73
C GLU A 334 -33.66 -17.91 -8.70
N PHE A 335 -33.74 -18.75 -7.66
CA PHE A 335 -32.75 -18.79 -6.61
C PHE A 335 -31.41 -19.35 -7.11
N LYS A 336 -31.42 -20.39 -7.94
CA LYS A 336 -30.22 -20.92 -8.61
C LYS A 336 -29.54 -19.81 -9.44
N THR A 337 -30.30 -19.07 -10.22
CA THR A 337 -29.76 -17.98 -11.06
C THR A 337 -29.07 -16.91 -10.23
N ILE A 338 -29.62 -16.52 -9.10
CA ILE A 338 -29.07 -15.49 -8.22
C ILE A 338 -27.84 -16.01 -7.47
N LEU A 339 -27.87 -17.24 -6.99
CA LEU A 339 -26.71 -17.89 -6.34
C LEU A 339 -25.55 -18.09 -7.32
N THR A 340 -25.82 -18.61 -8.54
CA THR A 340 -24.79 -18.82 -9.54
C THR A 340 -24.18 -17.49 -10.02
N ALA A 341 -24.99 -16.46 -10.22
CA ALA A 341 -24.48 -15.13 -10.53
C ALA A 341 -23.61 -14.53 -9.39
N GLY A 342 -23.95 -14.83 -8.14
CA GLY A 342 -23.16 -14.42 -6.96
C GLY A 342 -21.87 -15.24 -6.79
N VAL A 343 -21.94 -16.56 -7.00
CA VAL A 343 -20.79 -17.48 -6.87
C VAL A 343 -19.84 -17.32 -8.05
N GLU A 344 -20.32 -17.23 -9.30
CA GLU A 344 -19.46 -16.96 -10.46
C GLU A 344 -18.73 -15.62 -10.36
N LYS A 345 -19.34 -14.60 -9.76
CA LYS A 345 -18.66 -13.34 -9.46
C LYS A 345 -17.58 -13.49 -8.38
N GLN A 346 -17.76 -14.39 -7.42
CA GLN A 346 -16.84 -14.58 -6.30
C GLN A 346 -15.68 -15.52 -6.63
N THR A 347 -15.94 -16.63 -7.32
CA THR A 347 -14.93 -17.64 -7.71
C THR A 347 -14.05 -17.19 -8.86
N ALA A 348 -14.60 -16.50 -9.85
CA ALA A 348 -13.82 -16.02 -11.01
C ALA A 348 -12.67 -15.06 -10.67
N ILE A 349 -12.65 -14.51 -9.46
CA ILE A 349 -11.64 -13.54 -8.97
C ILE A 349 -10.66 -14.17 -7.97
N ALA A 350 -11.10 -15.23 -7.26
CA ALA A 350 -10.28 -15.88 -6.23
C ALA A 350 -9.27 -16.90 -6.81
N GLU A 351 -9.57 -17.49 -7.95
CA GLU A 351 -8.89 -18.69 -8.45
C GLU A 351 -7.56 -18.47 -9.20
N VAL A 352 -7.20 -17.23 -9.56
CA VAL A 352 -5.91 -16.98 -10.19
C VAL A 352 -4.96 -16.36 -9.17
N PRO A 353 -4.03 -17.13 -8.59
CA PRO A 353 -3.03 -16.56 -7.69
C PRO A 353 -2.18 -15.53 -8.45
N ALA A 354 -1.97 -14.37 -7.85
CA ALA A 354 -1.15 -13.30 -8.41
C ALA A 354 0.34 -13.62 -8.21
N ASN A 355 0.80 -14.66 -8.88
CA ASN A 355 2.15 -15.21 -8.72
C ASN A 355 3.21 -14.26 -9.31
N ALA A 356 2.91 -13.58 -10.43
CA ALA A 356 3.85 -12.65 -11.05
C ALA A 356 4.06 -11.40 -10.20
N THR A 357 3.01 -10.83 -9.59
CA THR A 357 3.16 -9.73 -8.62
C THR A 357 4.00 -10.15 -7.42
N SER A 358 3.79 -11.36 -6.91
CA SER A 358 4.56 -11.87 -5.77
C SER A 358 6.02 -12.09 -6.14
N LEU A 359 6.29 -12.74 -7.27
CA LEU A 359 7.64 -12.96 -7.80
C LEU A 359 8.37 -11.62 -8.02
N LEU A 360 7.71 -10.67 -8.67
CA LEU A 360 8.27 -9.34 -8.94
C LEU A 360 8.58 -8.59 -7.64
N SER A 361 7.69 -8.66 -6.66
CA SER A 361 7.91 -8.03 -5.34
C SER A 361 9.12 -8.64 -4.62
N TRP A 362 9.26 -9.96 -4.65
CA TRP A 362 10.42 -10.65 -4.10
C TRP A 362 11.70 -10.28 -4.83
N LEU A 363 11.68 -10.22 -6.16
CA LEU A 363 12.83 -9.83 -6.97
C LEU A 363 13.28 -8.40 -6.64
N ILE A 364 12.36 -7.44 -6.63
CA ILE A 364 12.66 -6.04 -6.26
C ILE A 364 13.21 -5.99 -4.84
N MET A 365 12.58 -6.70 -3.89
CA MET A 365 13.03 -6.73 -2.50
C MET A 365 14.45 -7.28 -2.37
N ILE A 366 14.74 -8.46 -2.95
CA ILE A 366 16.06 -9.12 -2.84
C ILE A 366 17.14 -8.23 -3.45
N VAL A 367 16.93 -7.73 -4.68
CA VAL A 367 17.91 -6.87 -5.35
C VAL A 367 18.16 -5.60 -4.52
N SER A 368 17.08 -4.90 -4.14
CA SER A 368 17.21 -3.66 -3.38
C SER A 368 17.87 -3.86 -2.01
N VAL A 369 17.53 -4.94 -1.29
CA VAL A 369 18.14 -5.25 0.01
C VAL A 369 19.65 -5.50 -0.15
N ILE A 370 20.05 -6.29 -1.14
CA ILE A 370 21.46 -6.51 -1.43
C ILE A 370 22.16 -5.17 -1.67
N LEU A 371 21.61 -4.31 -2.53
CA LEU A 371 22.21 -3.02 -2.86
C LEU A 371 22.30 -2.10 -1.63
N ILE A 372 21.22 -2.02 -0.81
CA ILE A 372 21.18 -1.18 0.40
C ILE A 372 22.19 -1.65 1.46
N VAL A 373 22.40 -2.96 1.60
CA VAL A 373 23.29 -3.50 2.64
C VAL A 373 24.76 -3.47 2.21
N THR A 374 25.04 -3.63 0.91
CA THR A 374 26.43 -3.77 0.42
C THR A 374 27.06 -2.46 -0.05
N HIS A 375 26.26 -1.41 -0.30
CA HIS A 375 26.76 -0.16 -0.87
C HIS A 375 26.25 1.06 -0.11
N ASN A 376 26.98 2.18 -0.26
CA ASN A 376 26.53 3.47 0.25
C ASN A 376 25.49 4.09 -0.72
N ILE A 377 24.21 3.84 -0.44
CA ILE A 377 23.09 4.35 -1.24
C ILE A 377 22.79 5.85 -1.06
N GLU A 378 23.53 6.55 -0.22
CA GLU A 378 23.45 8.02 -0.08
C GLU A 378 24.34 8.74 -1.11
N ASP A 379 25.34 8.03 -1.66
CA ASP A 379 26.20 8.57 -2.69
C ASP A 379 25.55 8.44 -4.09
N VAL A 380 25.45 9.57 -4.79
CA VAL A 380 24.80 9.67 -6.11
C VAL A 380 25.55 8.84 -7.16
N VAL A 381 26.88 8.85 -7.14
CA VAL A 381 27.70 8.11 -8.11
C VAL A 381 27.55 6.62 -7.90
N THR A 382 27.50 6.19 -6.66
CA THR A 382 27.21 4.81 -6.29
C THR A 382 25.84 4.36 -6.83
N LEU A 383 24.79 5.14 -6.60
CA LEU A 383 23.44 4.83 -7.13
C LEU A 383 23.43 4.71 -8.65
N VAL A 384 24.13 5.63 -9.33
CA VAL A 384 24.29 5.62 -10.79
C VAL A 384 25.02 4.35 -11.25
N ASN A 385 26.08 3.94 -10.56
CA ASN A 385 26.85 2.74 -10.89
C ASN A 385 26.07 1.44 -10.57
N LEU A 386 25.11 1.50 -9.65
CA LEU A 386 24.17 0.41 -9.36
C LEU A 386 23.00 0.34 -10.36
N GLY A 387 22.95 1.23 -11.35
CA GLY A 387 21.97 1.18 -12.43
C GLY A 387 20.79 2.14 -12.27
N ALA A 388 20.90 3.16 -11.41
CA ALA A 388 19.92 4.23 -11.35
C ALA A 388 19.86 5.00 -12.69
N ASN A 389 18.69 5.55 -13.01
CA ASN A 389 18.49 6.34 -14.22
C ASN A 389 19.13 7.73 -14.09
N SER A 390 19.80 8.16 -15.14
CA SER A 390 20.41 9.50 -15.25
C SER A 390 20.21 10.04 -16.64
N SER A 391 19.71 11.28 -16.73
CA SER A 391 19.48 11.93 -18.02
C SER A 391 20.77 12.08 -18.82
N PHE A 392 21.89 12.30 -18.16
CA PHE A 392 23.19 12.40 -18.78
C PHE A 392 23.61 11.07 -19.41
N LEU A 393 23.67 9.99 -18.62
CA LEU A 393 24.18 8.69 -19.10
C LEU A 393 23.24 8.02 -20.12
N VAL A 394 21.93 8.21 -19.99
CA VAL A 394 21.00 7.70 -21.01
C VAL A 394 21.18 8.42 -22.34
N LYS A 395 21.47 9.73 -22.35
CA LYS A 395 21.82 10.48 -23.58
C LYS A 395 23.17 10.03 -24.18
N GLU A 396 24.09 9.58 -23.32
CA GLU A 396 25.35 8.95 -23.74
C GLU A 396 25.19 7.51 -24.24
N GLY A 397 23.95 6.98 -24.26
CA GLY A 397 23.63 5.66 -24.80
C GLY A 397 23.46 4.54 -23.77
N GLU A 398 23.50 4.82 -22.47
CA GLU A 398 23.32 3.80 -21.42
C GLU A 398 21.82 3.49 -21.18
N TYR A 399 21.12 3.00 -22.21
CA TYR A 399 19.68 2.77 -22.22
C TYR A 399 19.20 1.69 -21.23
N PHE A 400 20.05 0.78 -20.79
CA PHE A 400 19.72 -0.23 -19.79
C PHE A 400 19.20 0.39 -18.49
N ARG A 401 19.59 1.62 -18.19
CA ARG A 401 19.18 2.36 -16.99
C ARG A 401 17.69 2.63 -16.93
N LEU A 402 17.03 2.75 -18.09
CA LEU A 402 15.56 2.87 -18.17
C LEU A 402 14.83 1.62 -17.62
N PHE A 403 15.53 0.49 -17.56
CA PHE A 403 15.01 -0.74 -16.98
C PHE A 403 15.51 -0.97 -15.54
N THR A 404 16.82 -0.83 -15.31
CA THR A 404 17.47 -1.21 -14.06
C THR A 404 17.11 -0.30 -12.88
N TYR A 405 16.85 0.97 -13.11
CA TYR A 405 16.52 1.93 -12.05
C TYR A 405 15.30 1.55 -11.23
N GLN A 406 14.39 0.74 -11.78
CA GLN A 406 13.19 0.24 -11.12
C GLN A 406 13.51 -0.73 -9.98
N PHE A 407 14.74 -1.26 -9.93
CA PHE A 407 15.22 -2.17 -8.89
C PHE A 407 16.13 -1.48 -7.87
N VAL A 408 16.55 -0.24 -8.13
CA VAL A 408 17.38 0.54 -7.23
C VAL A 408 16.51 1.39 -6.32
N HIS A 409 16.67 1.29 -5.00
CA HIS A 409 15.87 2.06 -4.04
C HIS A 409 16.75 2.84 -3.07
N ILE A 410 16.39 4.11 -2.81
CA ILE A 410 17.08 5.00 -1.88
C ILE A 410 16.51 4.78 -0.47
N GLY A 411 17.06 3.79 0.24
CA GLY A 411 16.70 3.47 1.62
C GLY A 411 15.48 2.55 1.80
N TRP A 412 15.34 2.08 3.03
CA TRP A 412 14.35 1.07 3.43
C TRP A 412 12.90 1.53 3.30
N VAL A 413 12.62 2.79 3.64
CA VAL A 413 11.25 3.33 3.60
C VAL A 413 10.76 3.43 2.16
N HIS A 414 11.61 3.92 1.24
CA HIS A 414 11.29 4.01 -0.18
C HIS A 414 11.00 2.62 -0.78
N LEU A 415 11.83 1.62 -0.47
CA LEU A 415 11.59 0.23 -0.87
C LEU A 415 10.26 -0.30 -0.34
N LEU A 416 10.02 -0.16 0.97
CA LEU A 416 8.80 -0.64 1.62
C LEU A 416 7.53 -0.04 1.00
N MET A 417 7.52 1.27 0.77
CA MET A 417 6.37 1.95 0.16
C MET A 417 6.08 1.43 -1.25
N ASN A 418 7.11 1.23 -2.07
CA ASN A 418 6.95 0.66 -3.41
C ASN A 418 6.42 -0.77 -3.36
N LEU A 419 6.92 -1.61 -2.45
CA LEU A 419 6.46 -3.00 -2.29
C LEU A 419 4.99 -3.06 -1.81
N VAL A 420 4.61 -2.22 -0.84
CA VAL A 420 3.22 -2.13 -0.35
C VAL A 420 2.29 -1.70 -1.49
N ALA A 421 2.64 -0.65 -2.23
CA ALA A 421 1.84 -0.17 -3.34
C ALA A 421 1.76 -1.19 -4.49
N LEU A 422 2.86 -1.89 -4.79
CA LEU A 422 2.87 -2.97 -5.78
C LEU A 422 1.96 -4.14 -5.37
N LYS A 423 2.00 -4.57 -4.10
CA LYS A 423 1.10 -5.59 -3.54
C LYS A 423 -0.36 -5.15 -3.52
N PHE A 424 -0.61 -3.86 -3.50
CA PHE A 424 -1.95 -3.30 -3.50
C PHE A 424 -2.54 -3.21 -4.91
N PHE A 425 -1.81 -2.65 -5.89
CA PHE A 425 -2.31 -2.42 -7.25
C PHE A 425 -2.02 -3.59 -8.20
N GLY A 426 -0.95 -4.35 -7.98
CA GLY A 426 -0.53 -5.41 -8.89
C GLY A 426 -1.53 -6.56 -9.06
N PRO A 427 -1.97 -7.23 -7.96
CA PRO A 427 -2.79 -8.43 -8.07
C PRO A 427 -4.10 -8.25 -8.84
N PRO A 428 -4.87 -7.17 -8.67
CA PRO A 428 -6.09 -6.98 -9.46
C PRO A 428 -5.81 -6.85 -10.96
N ILE A 429 -4.76 -6.12 -11.33
CA ILE A 429 -4.39 -5.92 -12.74
C ILE A 429 -3.84 -7.22 -13.33
N GLU A 430 -3.03 -7.98 -12.59
CA GLU A 430 -2.54 -9.28 -13.02
C GLU A 430 -3.68 -10.25 -13.29
N ARG A 431 -4.72 -10.31 -12.45
CA ARG A 431 -5.90 -11.15 -12.65
C ARG A 431 -6.69 -10.76 -13.89
N ILE A 432 -6.89 -9.46 -14.12
CA ILE A 432 -7.63 -8.94 -15.27
C ILE A 432 -6.85 -9.15 -16.57
N ALA A 433 -5.59 -8.73 -16.60
CA ALA A 433 -4.76 -8.74 -17.80
C ALA A 433 -4.11 -10.10 -18.08
N GLY A 434 -3.82 -10.88 -17.03
CA GLY A 434 -2.94 -12.06 -17.05
C GLY A 434 -1.48 -11.67 -16.86
N TRP A 435 -0.67 -12.58 -16.30
CA TRP A 435 0.71 -12.31 -15.93
C TRP A 435 1.61 -11.76 -17.07
N PRO A 436 1.47 -12.16 -18.36
CA PRO A 436 2.33 -11.63 -19.40
C PRO A 436 2.09 -10.14 -19.68
N LEU A 437 0.82 -9.75 -19.86
CA LEU A 437 0.44 -8.37 -20.07
C LEU A 437 0.74 -7.52 -18.83
N TYR A 438 0.56 -8.07 -17.64
CA TYR A 438 0.87 -7.40 -16.38
C TYR A 438 2.37 -7.06 -16.26
N LEU A 439 3.27 -8.02 -16.50
CA LEU A 439 4.72 -7.77 -16.44
C LEU A 439 5.17 -6.76 -17.50
N PHE A 440 4.67 -6.92 -18.73
CA PHE A 440 4.92 -5.93 -19.78
C PHE A 440 4.47 -4.54 -19.37
N THR A 441 3.28 -4.42 -18.80
CA THR A 441 2.70 -3.17 -18.34
C THR A 441 3.55 -2.50 -17.26
N PHE A 442 3.98 -3.27 -16.28
CA PHE A 442 4.84 -2.78 -15.20
C PHE A 442 6.14 -2.16 -15.77
N PHE A 443 6.88 -2.92 -16.56
CA PHE A 443 8.15 -2.45 -17.13
C PHE A 443 7.97 -1.34 -18.14
N PHE A 444 6.91 -1.39 -18.96
CA PHE A 444 6.58 -0.32 -19.91
C PHE A 444 6.33 1.01 -19.18
N CYS A 445 5.49 1.02 -18.14
CA CYS A 445 5.24 2.24 -17.36
C CYS A 445 6.51 2.76 -16.70
N GLY A 446 7.36 1.87 -16.17
CA GLY A 446 8.66 2.25 -15.65
C GLY A 446 9.57 2.88 -16.71
N ILE A 447 9.68 2.27 -17.90
CA ILE A 447 10.49 2.81 -19.00
C ILE A 447 9.97 4.18 -19.46
N VAL A 448 8.65 4.34 -19.63
CA VAL A 448 8.05 5.64 -20.00
C VAL A 448 8.33 6.70 -18.93
N GLY A 449 8.23 6.32 -17.64
CA GLY A 449 8.61 7.18 -16.54
C GLY A 449 10.08 7.58 -16.58
N GLY A 450 10.98 6.62 -16.79
CA GLY A 450 12.41 6.88 -16.94
C GLY A 450 12.74 7.80 -18.12
N LEU A 451 12.05 7.63 -19.26
CA LEU A 451 12.19 8.53 -20.42
C LEU A 451 11.68 9.94 -20.11
N ALA A 452 10.58 10.08 -19.38
CA ALA A 452 10.08 11.39 -18.95
C ALA A 452 11.08 12.11 -18.04
N ALA A 453 11.72 11.38 -17.11
CA ALA A 453 12.79 11.89 -16.28
C ALA A 453 14.00 12.36 -17.10
N VAL A 454 14.41 11.58 -18.11
CA VAL A 454 15.50 11.95 -19.03
C VAL A 454 15.16 13.21 -19.82
N HIS A 455 13.91 13.30 -20.31
CA HIS A 455 13.44 14.49 -21.03
C HIS A 455 13.42 15.74 -20.13
N ALA A 456 13.03 15.58 -18.88
CA ALA A 456 13.03 16.65 -17.87
C ALA A 456 14.45 17.02 -17.38
N GLY A 457 15.49 16.31 -17.81
CA GLY A 457 16.87 16.59 -17.43
C GLY A 457 17.21 16.16 -15.99
N GLN A 458 16.47 15.21 -15.41
CA GLN A 458 16.71 14.75 -14.04
C GLN A 458 18.10 14.11 -13.92
N PRO A 459 18.91 14.55 -12.96
CA PRO A 459 20.27 14.01 -12.80
C PRO A 459 20.24 12.56 -12.29
N LEU A 460 19.22 12.21 -11.49
CA LEU A 460 19.08 10.91 -10.88
C LEU A 460 17.59 10.56 -10.68
N SER A 461 17.23 9.32 -11.06
CA SER A 461 15.94 8.70 -10.72
C SER A 461 16.17 7.26 -10.30
N ALA A 462 15.49 6.82 -9.23
CA ALA A 462 15.60 5.46 -8.70
C ALA A 462 14.26 5.04 -8.08
N GLY A 463 13.92 3.76 -8.20
CA GLY A 463 12.72 3.15 -7.60
C GLY A 463 11.68 2.67 -8.60
N ALA A 464 10.83 1.75 -8.15
CA ALA A 464 9.72 1.19 -8.93
C ALA A 464 8.50 2.12 -9.02
N SER A 465 8.54 3.32 -8.41
CA SER A 465 7.38 4.18 -8.20
C SER A 465 6.68 4.62 -9.49
N ALA A 466 7.42 4.90 -10.56
CA ALA A 466 6.85 5.25 -11.86
C ALA A 466 6.02 4.08 -12.44
N ALA A 467 6.52 2.85 -12.34
CA ALA A 467 5.78 1.65 -12.75
C ALA A 467 4.53 1.42 -11.89
N VAL A 468 4.64 1.58 -10.56
CA VAL A 468 3.53 1.42 -9.61
C VAL A 468 2.45 2.48 -9.84
N LEU A 469 2.82 3.74 -10.07
CA LEU A 469 1.86 4.80 -10.42
C LEU A 469 1.22 4.56 -11.80
N GLY A 470 1.94 3.93 -12.72
CA GLY A 470 1.37 3.41 -13.96
C GLY A 470 0.28 2.37 -13.70
N LEU A 471 0.51 1.42 -12.79
CA LEU A 471 -0.53 0.46 -12.36
C LEU A 471 -1.73 1.18 -11.71
N LEU A 472 -1.51 2.19 -10.89
CA LEU A 472 -2.60 3.00 -10.32
C LEU A 472 -3.45 3.66 -11.42
N SER A 473 -2.83 4.26 -12.44
CA SER A 473 -3.58 4.86 -13.55
C SER A 473 -4.37 3.84 -14.35
N ILE A 474 -3.83 2.64 -14.55
CA ILE A 474 -4.55 1.52 -15.19
C ILE A 474 -5.76 1.11 -14.34
N ALA A 475 -5.60 1.01 -13.03
CA ALA A 475 -6.70 0.71 -12.12
C ALA A 475 -7.82 1.77 -12.23
N ILE A 476 -7.46 3.05 -12.29
CA ILE A 476 -8.40 4.16 -12.48
C ILE A 476 -9.16 4.01 -13.82
N VAL A 477 -8.45 3.74 -14.92
CA VAL A 477 -9.07 3.56 -16.25
C VAL A 477 -9.96 2.33 -16.27
N PHE A 478 -9.51 1.20 -15.74
CA PHE A 478 -10.32 -0.03 -15.70
C PHE A 478 -11.60 0.16 -14.90
N GLU A 479 -11.53 0.90 -13.79
CA GLU A 479 -12.71 1.22 -12.98
C GLU A 479 -13.64 2.19 -13.71
N ALA A 480 -13.10 3.25 -14.33
CA ALA A 480 -13.88 4.22 -15.08
C ALA A 480 -14.66 3.59 -16.25
N PHE A 481 -14.05 2.60 -16.93
CA PHE A 481 -14.67 1.88 -18.05
C PHE A 481 -15.35 0.58 -17.63
N LYS A 482 -15.47 0.30 -16.33
CA LYS A 482 -16.12 -0.89 -15.74
C LYS A 482 -15.67 -2.18 -16.41
N VAL A 483 -14.37 -2.36 -16.56
CA VAL A 483 -13.77 -3.56 -17.17
C VAL A 483 -14.16 -4.79 -16.36
N LYS A 484 -14.60 -5.87 -17.01
CA LYS A 484 -14.97 -7.11 -16.34
C LYS A 484 -13.82 -7.62 -15.46
N GLY A 485 -14.07 -7.82 -14.18
CA GLY A 485 -13.07 -8.16 -13.16
C GLY A 485 -12.49 -6.96 -12.41
N SER A 486 -12.75 -5.70 -12.84
CA SER A 486 -12.38 -4.51 -12.05
C SER A 486 -13.25 -4.33 -10.80
N GLU A 487 -14.32 -5.07 -10.68
CA GLU A 487 -15.18 -5.09 -9.49
C GLU A 487 -14.41 -5.47 -8.21
N SER A 488 -13.30 -6.18 -8.35
CA SER A 488 -12.37 -6.43 -7.23
C SER A 488 -11.56 -5.18 -6.85
N LEU A 489 -11.30 -4.29 -7.81
CA LEU A 489 -10.72 -2.97 -7.56
C LEU A 489 -11.76 -2.05 -6.90
N ALA A 490 -12.99 -2.06 -7.42
CA ALA A 490 -14.13 -1.30 -6.88
C ALA A 490 -14.52 -1.76 -5.47
N ARG A 491 -14.50 -3.05 -5.18
CA ARG A 491 -14.76 -3.59 -3.83
C ARG A 491 -13.72 -3.20 -2.80
N ARG A 492 -12.49 -2.97 -3.23
CA ARG A 492 -11.38 -2.60 -2.35
C ARG A 492 -11.15 -1.10 -2.32
N ASN A 493 -11.46 -0.40 -3.41
CA ASN A 493 -11.24 1.03 -3.58
C ASN A 493 -12.24 1.60 -4.59
N ASN A 494 -13.11 2.50 -4.16
CA ASN A 494 -13.95 3.27 -5.05
C ASN A 494 -13.08 4.13 -5.99
N PHE A 495 -13.57 4.44 -7.18
CA PHE A 495 -12.93 5.35 -8.14
C PHE A 495 -12.36 6.62 -7.47
N SER A 496 -13.12 7.20 -6.55
CA SER A 496 -12.71 8.37 -5.76
C SER A 496 -11.51 8.11 -4.87
N THR A 497 -11.39 6.90 -4.29
CA THR A 497 -10.23 6.49 -3.48
C THR A 497 -8.96 6.39 -4.33
N LEU A 498 -9.06 5.82 -5.54
CA LEU A 498 -7.93 5.74 -6.47
C LEU A 498 -7.47 7.15 -6.89
N LEU A 499 -8.42 8.05 -7.18
CA LEU A 499 -8.13 9.46 -7.46
C LEU A 499 -7.50 10.16 -6.26
N PHE A 500 -7.99 9.91 -5.05
CA PHE A 500 -7.41 10.47 -3.83
C PHE A 500 -5.96 10.02 -3.65
N ILE A 501 -5.67 8.72 -3.81
CA ILE A 501 -4.30 8.20 -3.76
C ILE A 501 -3.41 8.85 -4.82
N LEU A 502 -3.92 9.04 -6.03
CA LEU A 502 -3.21 9.74 -7.10
C LEU A 502 -2.86 11.17 -6.70
N VAL A 503 -3.85 11.95 -6.25
CA VAL A 503 -3.66 13.36 -5.87
C VAL A 503 -2.65 13.49 -4.72
N ILE A 504 -2.76 12.65 -3.69
CA ILE A 504 -1.82 12.66 -2.55
C ILE A 504 -0.38 12.36 -3.01
N ASN A 505 -0.19 11.39 -3.90
CA ASN A 505 1.15 11.09 -4.43
C ASN A 505 1.75 12.25 -5.23
N LEU A 506 0.94 12.93 -6.04
CA LEU A 506 1.38 14.12 -6.78
C LEU A 506 1.73 15.28 -5.85
N ILE A 507 0.96 15.48 -4.77
CA ILE A 507 1.24 16.52 -3.76
C ILE A 507 2.56 16.20 -3.03
N ILE A 508 2.75 14.97 -2.57
CA ILE A 508 3.99 14.53 -1.91
C ILE A 508 5.19 14.79 -2.84
N GLY A 509 5.07 14.40 -4.10
CA GLY A 509 6.13 14.63 -5.08
C GLY A 509 6.39 16.11 -5.37
N ALA A 510 5.38 16.99 -5.30
CA ALA A 510 5.57 18.43 -5.50
C ALA A 510 6.25 19.11 -4.30
N VAL A 511 6.07 18.56 -3.09
CA VAL A 511 6.62 19.14 -1.84
C VAL A 511 8.01 18.59 -1.54
N GLU A 512 8.25 17.30 -1.82
CA GLU A 512 9.49 16.60 -1.46
C GLU A 512 10.54 16.69 -2.59
N LYS A 513 11.63 17.41 -2.32
CA LYS A 513 12.70 17.68 -3.30
C LYS A 513 13.45 16.43 -3.80
N GLY A 514 13.35 15.32 -3.08
CA GLY A 514 13.99 14.04 -3.45
C GLY A 514 13.15 13.15 -4.35
N VAL A 515 11.92 13.56 -4.72
CA VAL A 515 11.00 12.76 -5.53
C VAL A 515 11.02 13.26 -6.98
N ASP A 516 11.24 12.34 -7.92
CA ASP A 516 11.18 12.62 -9.35
C ASP A 516 9.74 12.61 -9.88
N ASN A 517 9.10 13.77 -9.84
CA ASN A 517 7.74 13.94 -10.37
C ASN A 517 7.62 13.73 -11.87
N SER A 518 8.68 13.95 -12.64
CA SER A 518 8.67 13.72 -14.09
C SER A 518 8.55 12.22 -14.40
N ALA A 519 9.30 11.38 -13.67
CA ALA A 519 9.15 9.93 -13.77
C ALA A 519 7.75 9.46 -13.37
N HIS A 520 7.21 9.99 -12.26
CA HIS A 520 5.88 9.68 -11.78
C HIS A 520 4.79 10.01 -12.81
N LEU A 521 4.84 11.22 -13.37
CA LEU A 521 3.89 11.68 -14.39
C LEU A 521 4.01 10.86 -15.68
N GLY A 522 5.24 10.54 -16.09
CA GLY A 522 5.50 9.66 -17.24
C GLY A 522 4.88 8.28 -17.06
N GLY A 523 5.07 7.67 -15.89
CA GLY A 523 4.45 6.38 -15.53
C GLY A 523 2.92 6.43 -15.56
N LEU A 524 2.32 7.46 -14.96
CA LEU A 524 0.87 7.69 -14.96
C LEU A 524 0.30 7.82 -16.38
N ILE A 525 0.90 8.67 -17.22
CA ILE A 525 0.45 8.90 -18.60
C ILE A 525 0.62 7.61 -19.42
N GLY A 526 1.79 6.96 -19.31
CA GLY A 526 2.07 5.70 -20.01
C GLY A 526 1.09 4.60 -19.61
N GLY A 527 0.77 4.49 -18.32
CA GLY A 527 -0.20 3.53 -17.79
C GLY A 527 -1.63 3.80 -18.28
N ALA A 528 -2.08 5.05 -18.24
CA ALA A 528 -3.40 5.43 -18.73
C ALA A 528 -3.54 5.16 -20.24
N ALA A 529 -2.55 5.54 -21.04
CA ALA A 529 -2.54 5.28 -22.48
C ALA A 529 -2.57 3.78 -22.78
N LEU A 530 -1.75 3.00 -22.07
CA LEU A 530 -1.72 1.55 -22.26
C LEU A 530 -3.03 0.89 -21.81
N ALA A 531 -3.65 1.37 -20.72
CA ALA A 531 -4.95 0.87 -20.28
C ALA A 531 -6.03 1.06 -21.34
N LEU A 532 -6.10 2.23 -21.99
CA LEU A 532 -7.04 2.50 -23.08
C LEU A 532 -6.81 1.54 -24.26
N LEU A 533 -5.54 1.25 -24.62
CA LEU A 533 -5.19 0.25 -25.63
C LEU A 533 -5.57 -1.18 -25.23
N MET A 534 -5.56 -1.49 -23.92
CA MET A 534 -5.94 -2.80 -23.40
C MET A 534 -7.46 -3.05 -23.44
N LEU A 535 -8.31 -2.01 -23.41
CA LEU A 535 -9.77 -2.17 -23.40
C LEU A 535 -10.31 -3.07 -24.53
N PRO A 536 -9.94 -2.91 -25.82
CA PRO A 536 -10.37 -3.82 -26.87
C PRO A 536 -9.71 -5.21 -26.77
N ILE A 537 -8.44 -5.28 -26.29
CA ILE A 537 -7.70 -6.54 -26.15
C ILE A 537 -8.38 -7.47 -25.15
N LEU A 538 -8.84 -6.92 -24.04
CA LEU A 538 -9.47 -7.68 -22.94
C LEU A 538 -10.86 -8.24 -23.30
N LYS A 539 -11.51 -7.72 -24.36
CA LYS A 539 -12.82 -8.20 -24.80
C LYS A 539 -12.75 -9.53 -25.56
N SER A 540 -11.59 -9.92 -26.07
CA SER A 540 -11.42 -11.13 -26.89
C SER A 540 -10.32 -12.04 -26.34
N ALA A 541 -10.68 -13.26 -25.94
CA ALA A 541 -9.72 -14.24 -25.44
C ALA A 541 -8.61 -14.59 -26.46
N ARG A 542 -8.92 -14.56 -27.77
CA ARG A 542 -7.92 -14.81 -28.84
C ARG A 542 -6.92 -13.66 -28.92
N ILE A 543 -7.42 -12.40 -28.93
CA ILE A 543 -6.56 -11.21 -29.00
C ILE A 543 -5.71 -11.11 -27.73
N LYS A 544 -6.29 -11.37 -26.56
CA LYS A 544 -5.57 -11.39 -25.28
C LYS A 544 -4.41 -12.40 -25.28
N ARG A 545 -4.61 -13.60 -25.81
CA ARG A 545 -3.53 -14.60 -25.95
C ARG A 545 -2.39 -14.11 -26.86
N VAL A 546 -2.71 -13.57 -28.03
CA VAL A 546 -1.71 -13.03 -28.95
C VAL A 546 -0.96 -11.87 -28.31
N ALA A 547 -1.68 -10.92 -27.70
CA ALA A 547 -1.08 -9.80 -26.98
C ALA A 547 -0.18 -10.27 -25.83
N GLY A 548 -0.59 -11.32 -25.11
CA GLY A 548 0.24 -11.95 -24.07
C GLY A 548 1.55 -12.53 -24.61
N LEU A 549 1.52 -13.23 -25.74
CA LEU A 549 2.73 -13.75 -26.37
C LEU A 549 3.66 -12.63 -26.83
N LEU A 550 3.12 -11.59 -27.47
CA LEU A 550 3.89 -10.41 -27.85
C LEU A 550 4.49 -9.69 -26.64
N SER A 551 3.76 -9.62 -25.53
CA SER A 551 4.23 -9.04 -24.27
C SER A 551 5.39 -9.83 -23.66
N ILE A 552 5.35 -11.17 -23.70
CA ILE A 552 6.49 -12.01 -23.28
C ILE A 552 7.72 -11.70 -24.14
N LEU A 553 7.57 -11.69 -25.47
CA LEU A 553 8.67 -11.43 -26.38
C LEU A 553 9.27 -10.03 -26.16
N ALA A 554 8.42 -9.01 -26.05
CA ALA A 554 8.86 -7.63 -25.79
C ALA A 554 9.57 -7.49 -24.43
N THR A 555 8.99 -8.04 -23.36
CA THR A 555 9.60 -8.00 -22.02
C THR A 555 10.93 -8.75 -21.99
N SER A 556 10.99 -9.95 -22.58
CA SER A 556 12.22 -10.73 -22.67
C SER A 556 13.30 -10.00 -23.47
N PHE A 557 12.93 -9.36 -24.57
CA PHE A 557 13.86 -8.54 -25.36
C PHE A 557 14.43 -7.38 -24.54
N VAL A 558 13.58 -6.62 -23.83
CA VAL A 558 14.02 -5.51 -22.98
C VAL A 558 14.97 -6.00 -21.89
N VAL A 559 14.62 -7.09 -21.20
CA VAL A 559 15.45 -7.67 -20.13
C VAL A 559 16.81 -8.09 -20.70
N LEU A 560 16.82 -8.89 -21.76
CA LEU A 560 18.06 -9.42 -22.37
C LEU A 560 18.93 -8.31 -22.94
N ALA A 561 18.36 -7.34 -23.63
CA ALA A 561 19.06 -6.18 -24.16
C ALA A 561 19.67 -5.32 -23.05
N SER A 562 18.93 -5.11 -21.95
CA SER A 562 19.42 -4.36 -20.78
C SER A 562 20.57 -5.10 -20.08
N LEU A 563 20.45 -6.41 -19.86
CA LEU A 563 21.50 -7.20 -19.25
C LEU A 563 22.75 -7.27 -20.13
N TRP A 564 22.59 -7.44 -21.44
CA TRP A 564 23.70 -7.43 -22.40
C TRP A 564 24.42 -6.08 -22.38
N GLN A 565 23.69 -4.97 -22.48
CA GLN A 565 24.29 -3.64 -22.46
C GLN A 565 24.97 -3.32 -21.13
N MET A 566 24.35 -3.73 -19.98
CA MET A 566 24.92 -3.57 -18.67
C MET A 566 26.26 -4.36 -18.55
N ALA A 567 26.32 -5.58 -19.09
CA ALA A 567 27.53 -6.39 -19.09
C ALA A 567 28.62 -5.79 -20.00
N ASP A 568 28.25 -5.30 -21.18
CA ASP A 568 29.18 -4.63 -22.11
C ASP A 568 29.81 -3.38 -21.46
N ILE A 569 28.98 -2.50 -20.86
CA ILE A 569 29.45 -1.30 -20.18
C ILE A 569 30.25 -1.65 -18.94
N GLY A 570 29.78 -2.61 -18.13
CA GLY A 570 30.52 -3.09 -16.95
C GLY A 570 31.91 -3.61 -17.27
N SER A 571 32.09 -4.25 -18.43
CA SER A 571 33.42 -4.71 -18.90
C SER A 571 34.38 -3.55 -19.26
N LYS A 572 33.82 -2.37 -19.57
CA LYS A 572 34.56 -1.13 -19.93
C LYS A 572 34.76 -0.20 -18.73
N GLY A 573 34.17 -0.53 -17.58
CA GLY A 573 34.05 0.29 -16.38
C GLY A 573 32.84 1.20 -16.41
N PHE A 574 32.23 1.43 -15.22
CA PHE A 574 31.14 2.38 -15.06
C PHE A 574 31.64 3.83 -14.90
N TYR A 575 30.72 4.77 -14.77
CA TYR A 575 31.05 6.16 -14.53
C TYR A 575 31.99 6.33 -13.31
N PRO A 576 33.05 7.17 -13.34
CA PRO A 576 33.44 8.06 -14.45
C PRO A 576 34.35 7.41 -15.50
N SER A 577 34.67 6.11 -15.38
CA SER A 577 35.59 5.43 -16.30
C SER A 577 35.12 5.43 -17.77
N THR A 578 33.82 5.63 -17.99
CA THR A 578 33.21 5.73 -19.32
C THR A 578 33.43 7.08 -20.02
N ILE A 579 33.88 8.09 -19.28
CA ILE A 579 34.19 9.41 -19.88
C ILE A 579 35.35 9.29 -20.88
N ARG A 580 35.09 9.63 -22.13
CA ARG A 580 36.05 9.52 -23.23
C ARG A 580 36.49 10.87 -23.80
N GLU A 581 35.62 11.85 -23.71
CA GLU A 581 35.81 13.15 -24.35
C GLU A 581 36.26 14.18 -23.33
N PHE A 582 37.42 14.76 -23.55
CA PHE A 582 37.99 15.83 -22.75
C PHE A 582 38.23 17.04 -23.64
N ALA A 583 37.93 18.22 -23.11
CA ALA A 583 38.24 19.50 -23.76
C ALA A 583 39.26 20.27 -22.94
N GLU A 584 40.14 20.99 -23.62
CA GLU A 584 41.04 21.94 -22.98
C GLU A 584 40.22 23.18 -22.59
N ILE A 585 40.23 23.48 -21.30
CA ILE A 585 39.52 24.60 -20.71
C ILE A 585 40.53 25.53 -20.08
N SER A 586 40.42 26.82 -20.40
CA SER A 586 41.22 27.89 -19.78
C SER A 586 40.36 28.76 -18.90
N ASN A 587 40.96 29.37 -17.87
CA ASN A 587 40.28 30.39 -17.09
C ASN A 587 40.03 31.68 -17.91
N ALA A 588 39.22 32.61 -17.35
CA ALA A 588 38.74 33.81 -18.03
C ALA A 588 39.89 34.72 -18.57
N SER A 589 41.03 34.73 -17.92
CA SER A 589 42.19 35.55 -18.31
C SER A 589 43.20 34.80 -19.19
N GLY A 590 43.02 33.49 -19.43
CA GLY A 590 43.94 32.64 -20.18
C GLY A 590 45.31 32.50 -19.49
N THR A 591 45.37 32.48 -18.19
CA THR A 591 46.63 32.31 -17.42
C THR A 591 46.99 30.83 -17.23
N PHE A 592 46.04 29.92 -17.29
CA PHE A 592 46.26 28.49 -17.25
C PHE A 592 45.19 27.74 -18.05
N ALA A 593 45.49 26.50 -18.36
CA ALA A 593 44.54 25.57 -18.97
C ALA A 593 44.72 24.16 -18.41
N LEU A 594 43.64 23.38 -18.44
CA LEU A 594 43.65 21.97 -18.13
C LEU A 594 42.55 21.23 -18.93
N GLN A 595 42.67 19.92 -19.05
CA GLN A 595 41.65 19.12 -19.71
C GLN A 595 40.63 18.66 -18.69
N LEU A 596 39.38 18.99 -18.95
CA LEU A 596 38.23 18.50 -18.19
C LEU A 596 37.26 17.74 -19.11
N PRO A 597 36.43 16.84 -18.58
CA PRO A 597 35.38 16.21 -19.38
C PRO A 597 34.46 17.24 -20.04
N VAL A 598 34.09 17.02 -21.31
CA VAL A 598 33.19 17.91 -22.06
C VAL A 598 31.84 18.09 -21.33
N SER A 599 31.43 17.15 -20.52
CA SER A 599 30.20 17.19 -19.72
C SER A 599 30.27 18.12 -18.50
N TRP A 600 31.45 18.60 -18.12
CA TRP A 600 31.58 19.50 -16.98
C TRP A 600 31.30 20.95 -17.38
N GLN A 601 30.58 21.66 -16.54
CA GLN A 601 30.18 23.04 -16.79
C GLN A 601 31.03 24.02 -15.96
N ILE A 602 31.59 25.02 -16.58
CA ILE A 602 32.34 26.08 -15.90
C ILE A 602 31.32 26.96 -15.15
N ASP A 603 31.61 27.26 -13.87
CA ASP A 603 30.86 28.26 -13.12
C ASP A 603 31.35 29.67 -13.54
N PRO A 604 30.51 30.49 -14.20
CA PRO A 604 30.93 31.80 -14.66
C PRO A 604 31.27 32.77 -13.51
N GLN A 605 30.75 32.57 -12.32
CA GLN A 605 30.97 33.46 -11.16
C GLN A 605 32.33 33.21 -10.51
N GLU A 606 32.80 31.96 -10.58
CA GLU A 606 34.06 31.52 -9.99
C GLU A 606 35.21 31.40 -11.03
N ASN A 607 34.97 31.84 -12.28
CA ASN A 607 35.98 31.86 -13.35
C ASN A 607 36.69 33.23 -13.38
N GLY A 608 37.67 33.38 -12.53
CA GLY A 608 38.43 34.60 -12.35
C GLY A 608 39.80 34.63 -13.05
N PRO A 609 40.60 35.69 -12.80
CA PRO A 609 41.95 35.81 -13.37
C PRO A 609 42.93 34.71 -12.94
N LEU A 610 42.79 34.22 -11.71
CA LEU A 610 43.65 33.19 -11.08
C LEU A 610 42.86 31.99 -10.56
N SER A 611 41.59 31.87 -10.91
CA SER A 611 40.70 30.84 -10.45
C SER A 611 39.83 30.27 -11.56
N LEU A 612 39.37 29.05 -11.41
CA LEU A 612 38.36 28.38 -12.22
C LEU A 612 37.61 27.35 -11.36
N GLU A 613 36.31 27.35 -11.45
CA GLU A 613 35.50 26.27 -10.92
C GLU A 613 34.66 25.61 -12.04
N ALA A 614 34.60 24.27 -12.03
CA ALA A 614 33.73 23.52 -12.93
C ALA A 614 33.01 22.44 -12.16
N VAL A 615 31.76 22.16 -12.58
CA VAL A 615 30.85 21.24 -11.92
C VAL A 615 30.48 20.11 -12.88
N GLY A 616 30.66 18.89 -12.44
CA GLY A 616 30.28 17.69 -13.17
C GLY A 616 28.78 17.34 -13.03
N PRO A 617 28.31 16.38 -13.84
CA PRO A 617 26.88 16.02 -13.94
C PRO A 617 26.26 15.46 -12.66
N PHE A 618 27.07 14.96 -11.73
CA PHE A 618 26.64 14.42 -10.43
C PHE A 618 27.11 15.27 -9.25
N ARG A 619 27.33 16.58 -9.49
CA ARG A 619 27.79 17.59 -8.52
C ARG A 619 29.23 17.41 -8.05
N GLU A 620 30.02 16.65 -8.77
CA GLU A 620 31.49 16.70 -8.60
C GLU A 620 31.95 18.11 -8.92
N ARG A 621 33.01 18.54 -8.27
CA ARG A 621 33.58 19.87 -8.52
C ARG A 621 35.08 19.80 -8.67
N VAL A 622 35.61 20.66 -9.54
CA VAL A 622 37.00 20.99 -9.54
C VAL A 622 37.16 22.48 -9.31
N SER A 623 38.03 22.86 -8.39
CA SER A 623 38.41 24.23 -8.13
C SER A 623 39.91 24.37 -8.37
N VAL A 624 40.28 25.34 -9.19
CA VAL A 624 41.69 25.64 -9.49
C VAL A 624 41.99 27.04 -8.96
N LEU A 625 43.05 27.15 -8.17
CA LEU A 625 43.56 28.42 -7.64
C LEU A 625 45.05 28.53 -7.92
N ILE A 626 45.49 29.72 -8.34
CA ILE A 626 46.90 29.99 -8.57
C ILE A 626 47.37 31.12 -7.69
N GLY A 627 48.56 30.98 -7.10
CA GLY A 627 49.21 31.97 -6.26
C GLY A 627 50.72 32.02 -6.48
N LEU A 628 51.35 33.10 -6.10
CA LEU A 628 52.83 33.22 -6.06
C LEU A 628 53.36 32.49 -4.84
N ASN A 629 54.48 31.79 -4.97
CA ASN A 629 55.13 31.05 -3.90
C ASN A 629 56.62 31.35 -3.87
N ASN A 630 57.08 31.96 -2.80
CA ASN A 630 58.48 32.25 -2.56
C ASN A 630 59.10 31.42 -1.40
N GLU A 631 58.32 30.46 -0.87
CA GLU A 631 58.72 29.64 0.26
C GLU A 631 59.13 28.22 -0.15
N PRO A 632 59.97 27.53 0.64
CA PRO A 632 60.32 26.12 0.39
C PRO A 632 59.07 25.22 0.36
N VAL A 633 59.02 24.30 -0.62
CA VAL A 633 57.89 23.40 -0.88
C VAL A 633 57.44 22.66 0.40
N GLU A 634 58.40 22.16 1.18
CA GLU A 634 58.11 21.42 2.42
C GLU A 634 57.42 22.27 3.49
N ALA A 635 57.80 23.55 3.59
CA ALA A 635 57.18 24.53 4.53
C ALA A 635 55.74 24.80 4.14
N VAL A 636 55.51 25.07 2.84
CA VAL A 636 54.16 25.32 2.29
C VAL A 636 53.26 24.12 2.45
N LEU A 637 53.72 22.91 2.16
CA LEU A 637 52.96 21.68 2.35
C LEU A 637 52.56 21.47 3.82
N LYS A 638 53.50 21.66 4.73
CA LYS A 638 53.27 21.50 6.18
C LYS A 638 52.25 22.52 6.71
N GLU A 639 52.36 23.77 6.28
CA GLU A 639 51.46 24.84 6.64
C GLU A 639 50.07 24.61 6.08
N TYR A 640 49.99 24.24 4.80
CA TYR A 640 48.76 23.92 4.11
C TYR A 640 47.99 22.78 4.83
N VAL A 641 48.65 21.67 5.12
CA VAL A 641 48.04 20.55 5.85
C VAL A 641 47.55 20.97 7.22
N ALA A 642 48.35 21.75 7.96
CA ALA A 642 47.98 22.23 9.28
C ALA A 642 46.80 23.24 9.23
N GLN A 643 46.76 24.12 8.25
CA GLN A 643 45.67 25.07 8.06
C GLN A 643 44.39 24.31 7.65
N ARG A 644 44.47 23.43 6.67
CA ARG A 644 43.32 22.67 6.17
C ARG A 644 42.72 21.77 7.24
N THR A 645 43.54 21.12 8.04
CA THR A 645 43.08 20.34 9.19
C THR A 645 42.29 21.20 10.16
N ARG A 646 42.79 22.41 10.49
CA ARG A 646 42.07 23.34 11.36
C ARG A 646 40.76 23.83 10.78
N GLU A 647 40.73 24.16 9.49
CA GLU A 647 39.50 24.55 8.79
C GLU A 647 38.44 23.46 8.86
N ILE A 648 38.83 22.21 8.61
CA ILE A 648 37.92 21.07 8.69
C ILE A 648 37.44 20.82 10.12
N GLU A 649 38.36 20.92 11.12
CA GLU A 649 38.01 20.72 12.54
C GLU A 649 37.17 21.85 13.15
N SER A 650 37.31 23.10 12.63
CA SER A 650 36.60 24.27 13.11
C SER A 650 35.30 24.57 12.34
N ALA A 651 34.96 23.80 11.33
CA ALA A 651 33.71 23.96 10.61
C ALA A 651 32.53 23.70 11.55
N ASP A 652 31.82 24.76 11.93
CA ASP A 652 30.62 24.75 12.80
C ASP A 652 29.41 24.03 12.14
N ASP A 653 29.58 23.53 10.94
CA ASP A 653 28.56 22.76 10.25
C ASP A 653 28.51 21.37 10.90
N ILE A 654 27.49 21.16 11.73
CA ILE A 654 27.21 19.92 12.48
C ILE A 654 27.28 18.66 11.60
N ASN A 655 27.30 18.86 10.28
CA ASN A 655 27.34 17.84 9.24
C ASN A 655 28.74 17.50 8.73
N LEU A 656 29.80 18.18 9.17
CA LEU A 656 31.18 17.92 8.77
C LEU A 656 31.93 17.21 9.90
N LYS A 657 31.95 15.87 9.90
CA LYS A 657 32.81 15.07 10.75
C LYS A 657 34.05 14.70 9.96
N SER A 658 35.21 15.25 10.30
CA SER A 658 36.47 14.88 9.67
C SER A 658 37.21 13.80 10.45
N ARG A 659 37.89 12.89 9.75
CA ARG A 659 39.02 12.18 10.33
C ARG A 659 40.17 13.16 10.51
N ARG A 660 40.94 13.05 11.59
CA ARG A 660 42.07 13.91 11.89
C ARG A 660 43.16 13.78 10.82
N GLY A 661 43.40 14.85 10.05
CA GLY A 661 44.46 14.95 9.05
C GLY A 661 44.14 14.28 7.69
N PRO A 662 45.04 14.37 6.72
CA PRO A 662 44.88 13.74 5.41
C PRO A 662 44.99 12.22 5.52
N GLU A 663 44.18 11.51 4.72
CA GLU A 663 44.20 10.06 4.61
C GLU A 663 45.43 9.58 3.83
N LEU A 664 45.84 10.33 2.81
CA LEU A 664 46.98 10.04 1.95
C LEU A 664 47.68 11.35 1.59
N MET A 665 49.03 11.30 1.60
CA MET A 665 49.88 12.36 1.03
C MET A 665 51.03 11.69 0.30
N GLU A 666 51.13 11.98 -1.01
CA GLU A 666 52.17 11.38 -1.87
C GLU A 666 52.69 12.39 -2.89
N GLN A 667 53.98 12.24 -3.26
CA GLN A 667 54.56 12.97 -4.37
C GLN A 667 54.46 12.16 -5.66
N LEU A 668 53.67 12.66 -6.62
CA LEU A 668 53.42 11.98 -7.89
C LEU A 668 54.61 12.18 -8.89
N ARG A 669 55.16 13.40 -8.91
CA ARG A 669 56.33 13.79 -9.69
C ARG A 669 57.03 14.97 -8.99
N PRO A 670 58.27 15.31 -9.35
CA PRO A 670 58.93 16.46 -8.75
C PRO A 670 58.06 17.72 -8.87
N GLY A 671 57.81 18.37 -7.73
CA GLY A 671 56.96 19.54 -7.66
C GLY A 671 55.45 19.30 -7.70
N THR A 672 54.97 18.05 -7.76
CA THR A 672 53.52 17.74 -7.76
C THR A 672 53.19 16.81 -6.63
N TYR A 673 52.32 17.25 -5.74
CA TYR A 673 51.87 16.50 -4.55
C TYR A 673 50.38 16.26 -4.61
N ARG A 674 49.95 15.06 -4.20
CA ARG A 674 48.55 14.65 -4.05
C ARG A 674 48.25 14.48 -2.58
N ILE A 675 47.19 15.13 -2.11
CA ILE A 675 46.75 15.08 -0.74
C ILE A 675 45.28 14.72 -0.75
N ARG A 676 44.88 13.63 -0.08
CA ARG A 676 43.49 13.17 -0.01
C ARG A 676 42.94 13.37 1.38
N TRP A 677 41.74 13.90 1.43
CA TRP A 677 40.96 14.14 2.64
C TRP A 677 39.65 13.37 2.55
N LEU A 678 39.26 12.70 3.63
CA LEU A 678 37.95 12.08 3.76
C LEU A 678 37.11 12.91 4.73
N ILE A 679 35.99 13.46 4.25
CA ILE A 679 35.11 14.37 5.00
C ILE A 679 33.72 13.75 5.03
N GLU A 680 33.10 13.63 6.21
CA GLU A 680 31.71 13.26 6.35
C GLU A 680 30.86 14.53 6.29
N SER A 681 30.01 14.66 5.26
CA SER A 681 29.05 15.75 5.12
C SER A 681 27.62 15.26 5.37
N GLY A 682 26.66 16.16 5.55
CA GLY A 682 25.24 15.80 5.71
C GLY A 682 24.61 15.07 4.52
N GLY A 683 25.31 14.98 3.38
CA GLY A 683 24.94 14.21 2.20
C GLY A 683 25.72 12.90 2.04
N GLY A 684 26.48 12.48 3.06
CA GLY A 684 27.34 11.29 3.03
C GLY A 684 28.83 11.63 2.99
N PRO A 685 29.69 10.59 3.01
CA PRO A 685 31.13 10.78 2.96
C PRO A 685 31.57 11.35 1.62
N LEU A 686 32.48 12.33 1.67
CA LEU A 686 33.04 13.06 0.53
C LEU A 686 34.56 12.93 0.54
N SER A 687 35.14 12.59 -0.57
CA SER A 687 36.58 12.66 -0.79
C SER A 687 36.97 14.00 -1.42
N VAL A 688 37.90 14.68 -0.79
CA VAL A 688 38.55 15.87 -1.36
C VAL A 688 39.96 15.51 -1.74
N VAL A 689 40.33 15.69 -3.01
CA VAL A 689 41.67 15.41 -3.52
C VAL A 689 42.30 16.69 -3.98
N ASP A 690 43.32 17.13 -3.26
CA ASP A 690 44.09 18.32 -3.54
C ASP A 690 45.38 17.93 -4.27
N TYR A 691 45.60 18.57 -5.43
CA TYR A 691 46.86 18.49 -6.12
C TYR A 691 47.58 19.83 -6.02
N MET A 692 48.75 19.87 -5.38
CA MET A 692 49.60 21.01 -5.26
C MET A 692 50.73 20.92 -6.30
N ILE A 693 50.74 21.84 -7.22
CA ILE A 693 51.71 21.87 -8.32
C ILE A 693 52.61 23.09 -8.13
N PHE A 694 53.89 22.86 -7.96
CA PHE A 694 54.92 23.87 -7.78
C PHE A 694 55.73 24.00 -9.07
N GLU A 695 55.60 25.13 -9.77
CA GLU A 695 56.34 25.45 -11.00
C GLU A 695 56.97 26.83 -10.87
N GLN A 696 58.34 26.89 -10.79
CA GLN A 696 59.10 28.12 -10.50
C GLN A 696 58.58 28.80 -9.20
N ASP A 697 58.12 30.05 -9.33
CA ASP A 697 57.61 30.85 -8.21
C ASP A 697 56.05 30.78 -8.11
N VAL A 698 55.43 29.81 -8.75
CA VAL A 698 53.96 29.66 -8.80
C VAL A 698 53.52 28.39 -8.09
N LEU A 699 52.54 28.51 -7.22
CA LEU A 699 51.81 27.40 -6.65
C LEU A 699 50.42 27.32 -7.28
N SER A 700 50.08 26.18 -7.83
CA SER A 700 48.76 25.89 -8.35
C SER A 700 48.09 24.82 -7.48
N LEU A 701 46.92 25.10 -6.97
CA LEU A 701 46.08 24.14 -6.22
C LEU A 701 44.92 23.72 -7.13
N VAL A 702 44.90 22.46 -7.48
CA VAL A 702 43.78 21.81 -8.20
C VAL A 702 43.05 20.89 -7.22
N ARG A 703 41.85 21.25 -6.82
CA ARG A 703 41.03 20.54 -5.84
C ARG A 703 39.84 19.87 -6.48
N PHE A 704 39.68 18.59 -6.24
CA PHE A 704 38.51 17.83 -6.65
C PHE A 704 37.66 17.45 -5.44
N PHE A 705 36.35 17.60 -5.57
CA PHE A 705 35.34 17.11 -4.65
C PHE A 705 34.60 15.94 -5.32
N ILE A 706 34.75 14.72 -4.81
CA ILE A 706 34.27 13.49 -5.45
C ILE A 706 33.65 12.56 -4.40
N GLY A 707 32.77 11.66 -4.81
CA GLY A 707 32.19 10.64 -3.93
C GLY A 707 33.23 9.59 -3.48
N THR A 708 33.15 9.10 -2.24
CA THR A 708 34.17 8.24 -1.63
C THR A 708 34.25 6.85 -2.21
N GLU A 709 33.12 6.23 -2.60
CA GLU A 709 33.11 4.86 -3.14
C GLU A 709 33.65 4.77 -4.57
N ALA A 710 33.68 5.90 -5.26
CA ALA A 710 34.19 6.01 -6.63
C ALA A 710 35.65 6.51 -6.73
N ASP A 711 36.34 6.62 -5.62
CA ASP A 711 37.67 7.27 -5.52
C ASP A 711 38.68 6.73 -6.53
N THR A 712 38.83 5.42 -6.64
CA THR A 712 39.74 4.79 -7.61
C THR A 712 39.29 4.98 -9.06
N ALA A 713 38.01 5.10 -9.32
CA ALA A 713 37.46 5.37 -10.64
C ALA A 713 37.76 6.80 -11.10
N TYR A 714 37.83 7.75 -10.15
CA TYR A 714 38.22 9.13 -10.42
C TYR A 714 39.73 9.35 -10.61
N ASP A 715 40.58 8.40 -10.17
CA ASP A 715 42.05 8.55 -10.33
C ASP A 715 42.49 8.81 -11.76
N ARG A 716 41.81 8.19 -12.75
CA ARG A 716 42.06 8.44 -14.15
C ARG A 716 41.67 9.86 -14.56
N LEU A 717 40.48 10.31 -14.16
CA LEU A 717 39.96 11.65 -14.51
C LEU A 717 40.82 12.76 -13.89
N THR A 718 41.07 12.67 -12.59
CA THR A 718 41.86 13.65 -11.86
C THR A 718 43.32 13.65 -12.33
N GLY A 719 43.88 12.46 -12.59
CA GLY A 719 45.22 12.30 -13.14
C GLY A 719 45.38 12.91 -14.54
N GLN A 720 44.37 12.76 -15.42
CA GLN A 720 44.39 13.37 -16.74
C GLN A 720 44.27 14.89 -16.64
N ALA A 721 43.36 15.41 -15.82
CA ALA A 721 43.23 16.85 -15.61
C ALA A 721 44.55 17.47 -15.11
N VAL A 722 45.16 16.87 -14.09
CA VAL A 722 46.42 17.36 -13.49
C VAL A 722 47.63 17.18 -14.43
N SER A 723 47.70 16.08 -15.17
CA SER A 723 48.79 15.88 -16.15
C SER A 723 48.70 16.85 -17.33
N SER A 724 47.51 17.30 -17.67
CA SER A 724 47.25 18.27 -18.74
C SER A 724 47.36 19.74 -18.28
N PHE A 725 47.45 19.95 -16.95
CA PHE A 725 47.53 21.30 -16.40
C PHE A 725 48.81 22.01 -16.90
N LYS A 726 48.65 23.22 -17.39
CA LYS A 726 49.75 24.07 -17.89
C LYS A 726 49.51 25.55 -17.56
N LEU A 727 50.54 26.22 -17.11
CA LEU A 727 50.56 27.68 -17.07
C LEU A 727 50.76 28.23 -18.50
N LEU A 728 49.89 29.14 -18.87
CA LEU A 728 49.97 29.80 -20.18
C LEU A 728 50.78 31.08 -20.01
N THR A 729 52.07 31.06 -20.40
CA THR A 729 52.87 32.30 -20.45
C THR A 729 52.28 33.24 -21.49
N ARG A 730 51.82 34.43 -21.09
CA ARG A 730 51.66 35.51 -22.07
C ARG A 730 53.06 35.83 -22.63
N ASP A 731 53.30 35.58 -23.92
CA ASP A 731 54.43 36.20 -24.61
C ASP A 731 54.34 37.71 -24.36
N ARG A 732 55.38 38.25 -23.72
CA ARG A 732 55.51 39.63 -23.38
C ARG A 732 55.70 40.44 -24.70
#